data_a26014cee27ae85d4fa2fe739fcb715e
#
_entry.id   a26014cee27ae85d4fa2fe739fcb715e
#
_cell.length_a   1.000
_cell.length_b   1.000
_cell.length_c   1.000
_cell.angle_alpha   90.00
_cell.angle_beta   90.00
_cell.angle_gamma   90.00
#
_symmetry.space_group_name_H-M   'P 1'
#
loop_
_entity.id
_entity.type
_entity.pdbx_description
1 polymer ?
#
loop_
_entity_poly.entity_id
_entity_poly.type
_entity_poly.pdbx_seq_one_letter_code
_entity_poly.pdbx_strand_id
1 'polypeptide(L)'
;MANETRIEHASETWLADSTVFEVNRVPAHSDHKCYAHDPQTNEWSDLRQSLDGEWRVEVVQASDIKFNEEPFVRENFDDSAFERIQVPGHLQMAGLMNNKYVNIQYPWDGHENPAEPNIPENNHVALYRKTFTMANRLADTKNAGGTVSIVFHGMATAIYVWVNGMFVGYGEDGFTPNEFDITEMLHDGENVVAVACYEYSSASWLEDQDFWRLHGLFRSVELAAQPHVHIENMQIESDWDPESGSASLDAALTVRNAADAATISATLKNSDGNVVWETANCADPDTSISTGSLNGIRPWSAEDPVLYEFEVTVIDHAGNIAEVAVQKVGFRRFRIEDGIMTINGKRIVFKGADRHEFDPKRGRAITEQDMIDDVVFCKRHNLNAIRTSHYPNQERWYELCDEYGIYLIDETNLETHGSWCLPGDVLTEETAVPGSKAHWEGACVDRVNSMVRRDYNHPSVLIWSLGNESYTGDVFRAMYKRVHDIDPNRPVHYEGVTHNRDYNDVTDIETRMYAHADAIEEYLKNDPQKPYISCEYMHAMGNSCGNMDEYTALERYPKYQGGFIWDFIDQAIYATQPDGTTSLRYGGDFGDRPSDYEFSGNGLVFADRKPTPKAQEVKQLYSNVHIDVAEDSVTIKNDNLFTSTGEYTFVLRVLADGEPVWQSERRFDVPAGSTEKLDVDWPLDLYRDGASELVLEVSQRLAKATNWAVAGYELAFGQTVVAGSKKASAPVKPVDGIVTVGRWNVGVQGSGREVLLSRTQGGLVSYTFNNREFVLRRPAVTTFRALTDNDRGAGHGFERAQWLGAGRYARCIGNEIEQIDENTVKASYTYELATPQRTKVTVSYTADTTGRVNLHVEYPGEPGDLPTIPAFGIEWTLPVQYSNLRFFGAGPEETYQDRKHAKLGVWSTDAFKDHAPYLMPQETGNHEDVRWAEITDEKGHGLRISRAEGAEPFAMSLQPYSSFMLEEAQHQDELPAPKHMFLRVLAEQMGVGGDDSWMSPVHPQYHIPADQPISLDVDLDLI
;
A
#
# COMPACT_ATOMS: atom_id res chain seq x y z
N MET A 1 9.96 -38.12 21.71
CA MET A 1 10.23 -37.02 22.67
C MET A 1 9.99 -37.53 24.07
N ALA A 2 10.83 -37.14 25.04
CA ALA A 2 10.59 -37.47 26.44
C ALA A 2 9.24 -36.88 26.84
N ASN A 3 8.44 -37.59 27.63
CA ASN A 3 7.24 -37.07 28.27
C ASN A 3 7.64 -35.84 29.10
N GLU A 4 7.61 -34.66 28.52
CA GLU A 4 7.61 -33.44 29.30
C GLU A 4 6.34 -33.45 30.12
N THR A 5 6.48 -33.35 31.43
CA THR A 5 5.35 -33.39 32.35
C THR A 5 4.54 -32.13 32.11
N ARG A 6 3.31 -32.29 31.66
CA ARG A 6 2.38 -31.19 31.46
C ARG A 6 2.33 -30.31 32.71
N ILE A 7 2.42 -28.99 32.52
CA ILE A 7 2.25 -28.02 33.60
C ILE A 7 0.74 -27.85 33.83
N GLU A 8 0.30 -28.11 35.08
CA GLU A 8 -1.13 -28.16 35.43
C GLU A 8 -1.66 -26.82 35.99
N HIS A 9 -0.79 -25.86 36.28
CA HIS A 9 -1.14 -24.59 36.93
C HIS A 9 -0.49 -23.41 36.23
N ALA A 10 -1.27 -22.35 35.98
CA ALA A 10 -0.77 -21.09 35.46
C ALA A 10 0.11 -20.35 36.50
N SER A 11 1.04 -19.56 36.00
CA SER A 11 1.81 -18.61 36.81
C SER A 11 1.77 -17.21 36.22
N GLU A 12 1.47 -16.25 37.06
CA GLU A 12 1.41 -14.80 36.70
C GLU A 12 2.82 -14.25 36.39
N THR A 13 3.87 -14.93 36.87
CA THR A 13 5.26 -14.47 36.64
C THR A 13 5.72 -14.63 35.21
N TRP A 14 5.05 -15.45 34.40
CA TRP A 14 5.42 -15.66 32.99
C TRP A 14 5.29 -14.42 32.15
N LEU A 15 4.31 -13.57 32.46
CA LEU A 15 4.07 -12.31 31.72
C LEU A 15 5.27 -11.37 31.68
N ALA A 16 6.18 -11.44 32.65
CA ALA A 16 7.36 -10.57 32.74
C ALA A 16 8.67 -11.37 32.65
N ASP A 17 8.63 -12.59 32.15
CA ASP A 17 9.78 -13.47 32.01
C ASP A 17 10.00 -13.84 30.53
N SER A 18 10.87 -13.09 29.85
CA SER A 18 11.20 -13.31 28.42
C SER A 18 11.74 -14.70 28.09
N THR A 19 12.05 -15.55 29.11
CA THR A 19 12.46 -16.94 28.91
C THR A 19 11.29 -17.92 28.89
N VAL A 20 10.04 -17.43 29.18
CA VAL A 20 8.83 -18.24 29.20
C VAL A 20 7.81 -17.64 28.22
N PHE A 21 7.94 -17.92 26.94
CA PHE A 21 7.08 -17.46 25.87
C PHE A 21 6.02 -18.49 25.44
N GLU A 22 6.13 -19.73 25.90
CA GLU A 22 5.18 -20.83 25.70
C GLU A 22 5.15 -21.82 26.85
N VAL A 23 3.97 -22.37 27.15
CA VAL A 23 3.78 -23.47 28.09
C VAL A 23 2.73 -24.43 27.56
N ASN A 24 3.03 -25.72 27.46
CA ASN A 24 2.16 -26.77 26.91
C ASN A 24 1.68 -26.54 25.47
N ARG A 25 2.29 -25.65 24.71
CA ARG A 25 1.99 -25.40 23.31
C ARG A 25 2.45 -26.56 22.43
N VAL A 26 1.68 -26.93 21.44
CA VAL A 26 2.08 -27.89 20.41
C VAL A 26 3.20 -27.26 19.58
N PRO A 27 4.28 -27.98 19.25
CA PRO A 27 5.33 -27.45 18.39
C PRO A 27 4.80 -26.99 17.03
N ALA A 28 5.34 -25.89 16.53
CA ALA A 28 4.96 -25.35 15.23
C ALA A 28 5.17 -26.37 14.10
N HIS A 29 4.22 -26.44 13.18
CA HIS A 29 4.18 -27.37 12.06
C HIS A 29 3.61 -26.70 10.82
N SER A 30 3.64 -27.39 9.68
CA SER A 30 3.10 -26.90 8.40
C SER A 30 1.58 -26.70 8.44
N ASP A 31 1.09 -25.80 7.61
CA ASP A 31 -0.33 -25.46 7.48
C ASP A 31 -1.14 -26.37 6.56
N HIS A 32 -0.60 -27.56 6.24
CA HIS A 32 -1.27 -28.53 5.36
C HIS A 32 -2.69 -28.87 5.84
N LYS A 33 -3.60 -29.08 4.89
CA LYS A 33 -5.00 -29.39 5.19
C LYS A 33 -5.19 -30.90 5.38
N CYS A 34 -5.90 -31.29 6.44
CA CYS A 34 -6.16 -32.67 6.79
C CYS A 34 -7.65 -33.01 6.68
N TYR A 35 -7.97 -34.21 6.19
CA TYR A 35 -9.31 -34.74 6.01
C TYR A 35 -9.39 -36.19 6.46
N ALA A 36 -10.56 -36.61 6.98
CA ALA A 36 -10.81 -38.00 7.31
C ALA A 36 -11.29 -38.86 6.13
N HIS A 37 -11.33 -38.30 4.91
CA HIS A 37 -11.74 -38.94 3.66
C HIS A 37 -11.03 -38.29 2.50
N ASP A 38 -11.15 -38.86 1.28
CA ASP A 38 -10.66 -38.25 0.04
C ASP A 38 -11.44 -36.95 -0.26
N PRO A 39 -10.83 -35.74 -0.14
CA PRO A 39 -11.54 -34.49 -0.18
C PRO A 39 -11.97 -34.11 -1.61
N GLN A 40 -13.07 -33.38 -1.75
CA GLN A 40 -13.40 -32.69 -2.97
C GLN A 40 -12.64 -31.36 -3.04
N THR A 41 -12.41 -30.87 -4.24
CA THR A 41 -11.71 -29.57 -4.48
C THR A 41 -12.35 -28.44 -3.67
N ASN A 42 -11.55 -27.73 -2.90
CA ASN A 42 -11.95 -26.62 -2.01
C ASN A 42 -12.94 -27.01 -0.89
N GLU A 43 -12.95 -28.26 -0.49
CA GLU A 43 -13.75 -28.70 0.66
C GLU A 43 -13.14 -28.16 1.98
N TRP A 44 -14.02 -27.73 2.90
CA TRP A 44 -13.61 -27.43 4.27
C TRP A 44 -13.28 -28.76 5.01
N SER A 45 -12.19 -28.75 5.76
CA SER A 45 -11.78 -29.94 6.50
C SER A 45 -12.85 -30.39 7.51
N ASP A 46 -13.25 -31.65 7.43
CA ASP A 46 -14.17 -32.26 8.38
C ASP A 46 -13.50 -32.59 9.75
N LEU A 47 -12.18 -32.41 9.82
CA LEU A 47 -11.40 -32.52 11.05
C LEU A 47 -11.23 -31.17 11.78
N ARG A 48 -11.82 -30.09 11.26
CA ARG A 48 -11.77 -28.76 11.86
C ARG A 48 -13.17 -28.25 12.21
N GLN A 49 -13.26 -27.44 13.26
CA GLN A 49 -14.50 -26.79 13.69
C GLN A 49 -14.19 -25.36 14.15
N SER A 50 -14.75 -24.36 13.48
CA SER A 50 -14.62 -22.96 13.90
C SER A 50 -15.34 -22.71 15.23
N LEU A 51 -14.70 -21.96 16.10
CA LEU A 51 -15.29 -21.35 17.29
C LEU A 51 -15.51 -19.85 17.13
N ASP A 52 -15.39 -19.32 15.94
CA ASP A 52 -15.67 -17.92 15.64
C ASP A 52 -17.10 -17.51 15.97
N GLY A 53 -17.35 -16.22 15.98
CA GLY A 53 -18.64 -15.66 16.26
C GLY A 53 -18.72 -14.97 17.63
N GLU A 54 -19.88 -15.02 18.29
CA GLU A 54 -20.10 -14.32 19.55
C GLU A 54 -19.43 -15.05 20.72
N TRP A 55 -18.61 -14.30 21.47
CA TRP A 55 -18.01 -14.70 22.73
C TRP A 55 -18.46 -13.79 23.88
N ARG A 56 -18.26 -14.20 25.11
CA ARG A 56 -18.38 -13.37 26.29
C ARG A 56 -17.01 -12.81 26.68
N VAL A 57 -16.95 -11.56 27.14
CA VAL A 57 -15.71 -10.91 27.56
C VAL A 57 -15.95 -9.92 28.69
N GLU A 58 -15.01 -9.86 29.63
CA GLU A 58 -14.90 -8.80 30.63
C GLU A 58 -13.47 -8.29 30.66
N VAL A 59 -13.28 -6.96 30.61
CA VAL A 59 -11.95 -6.34 30.67
C VAL A 59 -11.75 -5.81 32.09
N VAL A 60 -10.67 -6.24 32.73
CA VAL A 60 -10.34 -5.88 34.11
C VAL A 60 -8.86 -5.49 34.24
N GLN A 61 -8.48 -4.89 35.38
CA GLN A 61 -7.07 -4.67 35.68
C GLN A 61 -6.36 -6.02 35.95
N ALA A 62 -5.16 -6.19 35.40
CA ALA A 62 -4.36 -7.40 35.59
C ALA A 62 -4.03 -7.66 37.06
N SER A 63 -3.85 -6.59 37.86
CA SER A 63 -3.59 -6.68 39.30
C SER A 63 -4.74 -7.30 40.11
N ASP A 64 -5.95 -7.33 39.57
CA ASP A 64 -7.14 -7.88 40.22
C ASP A 64 -7.28 -9.39 40.00
N ILE A 65 -6.48 -9.98 39.11
CA ILE A 65 -6.53 -11.40 38.75
C ILE A 65 -5.52 -12.25 39.53
N LYS A 66 -6.00 -13.41 39.98
CA LYS A 66 -5.18 -14.49 40.59
C LYS A 66 -5.54 -15.82 40.01
N PHE A 67 -4.78 -16.29 39.04
CA PHE A 67 -5.13 -17.42 38.20
C PHE A 67 -5.64 -18.68 38.92
N ASN A 68 -5.05 -19.04 40.03
CA ASN A 68 -5.44 -20.27 40.76
C ASN A 68 -6.69 -20.09 41.63
N GLU A 69 -7.23 -18.88 41.73
CA GLU A 69 -8.41 -18.56 42.55
C GLU A 69 -9.58 -18.05 41.68
N GLU A 70 -9.36 -17.82 40.37
CA GLU A 70 -10.29 -17.09 39.51
C GLU A 70 -11.56 -17.90 39.22
N PRO A 71 -12.74 -17.35 39.51
CA PRO A 71 -14.01 -18.02 39.22
C PRO A 71 -14.31 -18.22 37.75
N PHE A 72 -13.86 -17.28 36.87
CA PHE A 72 -14.22 -17.25 35.45
C PHE A 72 -13.78 -18.49 34.67
N VAL A 73 -12.74 -19.21 35.14
CA VAL A 73 -12.27 -20.45 34.49
C VAL A 73 -13.19 -21.65 34.74
N ARG A 74 -14.08 -21.61 35.72
CA ARG A 74 -14.91 -22.71 36.11
C ARG A 74 -16.07 -22.93 35.12
N GLU A 75 -16.42 -24.17 34.84
CA GLU A 75 -17.51 -24.54 33.96
C GLU A 75 -18.85 -23.85 34.33
N ASN A 76 -19.18 -23.84 35.62
CA ASN A 76 -20.45 -23.35 36.14
C ASN A 76 -20.44 -21.85 36.51
N PHE A 77 -19.46 -21.11 36.06
CA PHE A 77 -19.42 -19.66 36.25
C PHE A 77 -20.54 -18.99 35.46
N ASP A 78 -21.26 -18.06 36.12
CA ASP A 78 -22.28 -17.25 35.46
C ASP A 78 -21.65 -16.04 34.78
N ASP A 79 -21.45 -16.13 33.47
CA ASP A 79 -20.91 -15.08 32.62
C ASP A 79 -21.98 -14.16 31.99
N SER A 80 -23.21 -14.22 32.49
CA SER A 80 -24.33 -13.41 31.96
C SER A 80 -24.10 -11.90 32.08
N ALA A 81 -23.22 -11.45 32.98
CA ALA A 81 -22.83 -10.07 33.17
C ALA A 81 -21.71 -9.63 32.19
N PHE A 82 -21.01 -10.56 31.58
CA PHE A 82 -19.96 -10.24 30.61
C PHE A 82 -20.56 -9.64 29.33
N GLU A 83 -19.83 -8.70 28.75
CA GLU A 83 -20.17 -8.13 27.44
C GLU A 83 -20.09 -9.19 26.33
N ARG A 84 -20.65 -8.85 25.18
CA ARG A 84 -20.56 -9.69 23.97
C ARG A 84 -19.55 -9.10 23.02
N ILE A 85 -18.68 -9.93 22.49
CA ILE A 85 -17.70 -9.55 21.49
C ILE A 85 -17.71 -10.54 20.34
N GLN A 86 -17.49 -10.03 19.13
CA GLN A 86 -17.25 -10.87 17.96
C GLN A 86 -15.78 -11.31 17.94
N VAL A 87 -15.53 -12.60 17.76
CA VAL A 87 -14.22 -13.18 17.49
C VAL A 87 -14.27 -13.77 16.06
N PRO A 88 -13.33 -13.48 15.17
CA PRO A 88 -12.21 -12.51 15.29
C PRO A 88 -12.65 -11.07 15.56
N GLY A 89 -11.88 -10.35 16.41
CA GLY A 89 -12.15 -8.96 16.70
C GLY A 89 -11.22 -8.36 17.76
N HIS A 90 -11.22 -7.03 17.82
CA HIS A 90 -10.42 -6.28 18.79
C HIS A 90 -11.28 -5.64 19.87
N LEU A 91 -10.74 -5.56 21.08
CA LEU A 91 -11.38 -4.89 22.24
C LEU A 91 -11.62 -3.41 21.95
N GLN A 92 -10.67 -2.74 21.29
CA GLN A 92 -10.78 -1.33 20.89
C GLN A 92 -11.90 -1.10 19.88
N MET A 93 -11.98 -1.95 18.86
CA MET A 93 -13.02 -1.85 17.83
C MET A 93 -14.41 -2.19 18.38
N ALA A 94 -14.47 -2.96 19.47
CA ALA A 94 -15.70 -3.23 20.20
C ALA A 94 -16.07 -2.12 21.23
N GLY A 95 -15.21 -1.12 21.41
CA GLY A 95 -15.39 -0.02 22.38
C GLY A 95 -15.13 -0.41 23.84
N LEU A 96 -14.46 -1.53 24.08
CA LEU A 96 -14.13 -2.05 25.43
C LEU A 96 -12.80 -1.55 25.95
N MET A 97 -11.93 -1.05 25.04
CA MET A 97 -10.67 -0.39 25.34
C MET A 97 -10.50 0.85 24.47
N ASN A 98 -9.60 1.74 24.84
CA ASN A 98 -9.30 2.92 24.03
C ASN A 98 -8.33 2.60 22.90
N ASN A 99 -8.55 3.20 21.72
CA ASN A 99 -7.60 3.17 20.63
C ASN A 99 -6.31 3.90 21.05
N LYS A 100 -5.16 3.45 20.55
CA LYS A 100 -3.87 4.11 20.71
C LYS A 100 -3.03 3.84 19.46
N TYR A 101 -2.42 4.92 18.93
CA TYR A 101 -1.47 4.83 17.83
C TYR A 101 -0.14 5.46 18.23
N VAL A 102 0.93 4.72 18.07
CA VAL A 102 2.32 5.21 18.17
C VAL A 102 3.19 4.48 17.14
N ASN A 103 4.18 5.20 16.64
CA ASN A 103 5.15 4.72 15.66
C ASN A 103 6.45 4.30 16.38
N ILE A 104 7.32 5.25 16.73
CA ILE A 104 8.70 5.02 17.14
C ILE A 104 8.90 4.84 18.63
N GLN A 105 7.88 4.65 19.42
CA GLN A 105 7.93 4.62 20.87
C GLN A 105 7.03 3.54 21.43
N TYR A 106 7.42 2.96 22.56
CA TYR A 106 6.54 2.02 23.24
C TYR A 106 5.25 2.70 23.73
N PRO A 107 4.11 1.99 23.74
CA PRO A 107 2.82 2.58 24.04
C PRO A 107 2.68 3.09 25.48
N TRP A 108 3.56 2.70 26.38
CA TRP A 108 3.58 3.16 27.78
C TRP A 108 4.52 4.36 28.03
N ASP A 109 5.31 4.78 27.04
CA ASP A 109 6.29 5.85 27.23
C ASP A 109 5.64 7.15 27.73
N GLY A 110 6.33 7.84 28.61
CA GLY A 110 5.81 9.04 29.28
C GLY A 110 4.78 8.79 30.40
N HIS A 111 4.22 7.58 30.52
CA HIS A 111 3.33 7.17 31.59
C HIS A 111 4.03 6.26 32.60
N GLU A 112 4.77 5.29 32.09
CA GLU A 112 5.59 4.37 32.87
C GLU A 112 6.95 4.19 32.19
N ASN A 113 7.90 3.63 32.93
CA ASN A 113 9.23 3.31 32.39
C ASN A 113 9.73 1.98 32.96
N PRO A 114 9.10 0.86 32.60
CA PRO A 114 9.55 -0.45 33.05
C PRO A 114 10.92 -0.76 32.44
N ALA A 115 11.76 -1.42 33.25
CA ALA A 115 13.00 -1.98 32.71
C ALA A 115 12.70 -3.36 32.10
N GLU A 116 13.17 -3.63 30.89
CA GLU A 116 12.95 -4.90 30.20
C GLU A 116 13.47 -6.10 31.06
N PRO A 117 12.80 -7.25 31.09
CA PRO A 117 11.56 -7.60 30.41
C PRO A 117 10.29 -7.28 31.23
N ASN A 118 10.36 -6.47 32.29
CA ASN A 118 9.18 -6.10 33.09
C ASN A 118 8.17 -5.36 32.21
N ILE A 119 6.91 -5.46 32.60
CA ILE A 119 5.77 -4.87 31.92
C ILE A 119 5.21 -3.69 32.71
N PRO A 120 4.41 -2.77 32.10
CA PRO A 120 3.71 -1.71 32.81
C PRO A 120 2.83 -2.24 33.96
N GLU A 121 2.77 -1.48 35.09
CA GLU A 121 1.85 -1.80 36.20
C GLU A 121 0.39 -1.59 35.78
N ASN A 122 0.12 -0.57 34.94
CA ASN A 122 -1.20 -0.33 34.36
C ASN A 122 -1.40 -1.25 33.15
N ASN A 123 -1.81 -2.48 33.44
CA ASN A 123 -2.04 -3.51 32.43
C ASN A 123 -3.46 -4.04 32.54
N HIS A 124 -4.12 -4.28 31.42
CA HIS A 124 -5.45 -4.84 31.35
C HIS A 124 -5.42 -6.29 30.92
N VAL A 125 -6.43 -7.03 31.32
CA VAL A 125 -6.66 -8.40 30.84
C VAL A 125 -8.12 -8.56 30.43
N ALA A 126 -8.32 -9.15 29.25
CA ALA A 126 -9.64 -9.52 28.77
C ALA A 126 -9.91 -11.00 29.09
N LEU A 127 -10.97 -11.23 29.85
CA LEU A 127 -11.43 -12.55 30.28
C LEU A 127 -12.49 -13.04 29.31
N TYR A 128 -12.08 -13.84 28.34
CA TYR A 128 -12.97 -14.39 27.33
C TYR A 128 -13.57 -15.72 27.78
N ARG A 129 -14.83 -15.96 27.39
CA ARG A 129 -15.51 -17.27 27.59
C ARG A 129 -16.34 -17.65 26.38
N LYS A 130 -16.35 -18.93 26.05
CA LYS A 130 -17.25 -19.51 25.06
C LYS A 130 -17.63 -20.93 25.43
N THR A 131 -18.93 -21.20 25.33
CA THR A 131 -19.48 -22.55 25.40
C THR A 131 -19.55 -23.14 24.01
N PHE A 132 -19.15 -24.40 23.86
CA PHE A 132 -19.16 -25.11 22.59
C PHE A 132 -19.49 -26.61 22.77
N THR A 133 -19.92 -27.24 21.69
CA THR A 133 -20.09 -28.69 21.58
C THR A 133 -19.25 -29.17 20.40
N MET A 134 -18.49 -30.22 20.58
CA MET A 134 -17.72 -30.80 19.48
C MET A 134 -18.63 -31.27 18.35
N ALA A 135 -18.22 -31.02 17.11
CA ALA A 135 -18.82 -31.65 15.94
C ALA A 135 -18.65 -33.19 16.01
N ASN A 136 -19.59 -33.92 15.45
CA ASN A 136 -19.60 -35.38 15.53
C ASN A 136 -18.30 -36.00 15.05
N ARG A 137 -17.71 -35.47 13.96
CA ARG A 137 -16.45 -36.00 13.42
C ARG A 137 -15.30 -35.86 14.40
N LEU A 138 -15.17 -34.70 15.06
CA LEU A 138 -14.13 -34.48 16.08
C LEU A 138 -14.31 -35.43 17.28
N ALA A 139 -15.55 -35.60 17.74
CA ALA A 139 -15.89 -36.52 18.80
C ALA A 139 -15.58 -37.98 18.40
N ASP A 140 -15.92 -38.40 17.18
CA ASP A 140 -15.62 -39.74 16.67
C ASP A 140 -14.09 -39.97 16.60
N THR A 141 -13.34 -38.98 16.11
CA THR A 141 -11.87 -39.04 16.04
C THR A 141 -11.25 -39.20 17.42
N LYS A 142 -11.68 -38.37 18.40
CA LYS A 142 -11.25 -38.48 19.80
C LYS A 142 -11.55 -39.87 20.37
N ASN A 143 -12.77 -40.37 20.17
CA ASN A 143 -13.21 -41.70 20.68
C ASN A 143 -12.43 -42.83 20.02
N ALA A 144 -11.91 -42.67 18.83
CA ALA A 144 -11.04 -43.58 18.12
C ALA A 144 -9.57 -43.52 18.57
N GLY A 145 -9.23 -42.71 19.58
CA GLY A 145 -7.87 -42.55 20.13
C GLY A 145 -7.05 -41.45 19.45
N GLY A 146 -7.68 -40.60 18.65
CA GLY A 146 -7.08 -39.37 18.13
C GLY A 146 -7.04 -38.27 19.17
N THR A 147 -6.44 -37.11 18.78
CA THR A 147 -6.33 -35.92 19.64
C THR A 147 -7.27 -34.80 19.11
N VAL A 148 -7.58 -33.86 19.99
CA VAL A 148 -8.29 -32.62 19.65
C VAL A 148 -7.52 -31.47 20.29
N SER A 149 -7.11 -30.52 19.45
CA SER A 149 -6.45 -29.29 19.87
C SER A 149 -7.40 -28.10 19.74
N ILE A 150 -7.14 -27.05 20.52
CA ILE A 150 -7.65 -25.70 20.29
C ILE A 150 -6.55 -24.85 19.70
N VAL A 151 -6.87 -24.13 18.61
CA VAL A 151 -5.91 -23.31 17.86
C VAL A 151 -6.37 -21.86 17.88
N PHE A 152 -5.49 -20.96 18.35
CA PHE A 152 -5.65 -19.51 18.27
C PHE A 152 -4.74 -19.00 17.17
N HIS A 153 -5.32 -18.58 16.04
CA HIS A 153 -4.56 -18.11 14.87
C HIS A 153 -3.99 -16.71 15.04
N GLY A 154 -4.54 -15.92 15.98
CA GLY A 154 -3.99 -14.59 16.28
C GLY A 154 -4.57 -13.99 17.55
N MET A 155 -3.70 -13.43 18.36
CA MET A 155 -4.04 -12.76 19.62
C MET A 155 -3.01 -11.67 19.95
N ALA A 156 -3.35 -10.73 20.84
CA ALA A 156 -2.41 -9.70 21.29
C ALA A 156 -2.65 -9.34 22.77
N THR A 157 -1.58 -9.50 23.62
CA THR A 157 -0.19 -9.92 23.32
C THR A 157 0.17 -11.31 23.87
N ALA A 158 -0.54 -11.79 24.90
CA ALA A 158 -0.34 -13.10 25.50
C ALA A 158 -1.65 -13.70 25.97
N ILE A 159 -1.77 -15.03 25.89
CA ILE A 159 -2.96 -15.76 26.37
C ILE A 159 -2.63 -16.85 27.38
N TYR A 160 -3.49 -16.95 28.38
CA TYR A 160 -3.64 -18.13 29.22
C TYR A 160 -4.95 -18.82 28.90
N VAL A 161 -4.95 -20.14 28.76
CA VAL A 161 -6.11 -20.90 28.27
C VAL A 161 -6.52 -21.96 29.30
N TRP A 162 -7.81 -22.10 29.54
CA TRP A 162 -8.44 -23.15 30.33
C TRP A 162 -9.58 -23.77 29.54
N VAL A 163 -9.75 -25.10 29.69
CA VAL A 163 -10.90 -25.81 29.16
C VAL A 163 -11.51 -26.58 30.33
N ASN A 164 -12.82 -26.38 30.54
CA ASN A 164 -13.57 -27.04 31.62
C ASN A 164 -12.91 -26.87 33.02
N GLY A 165 -12.35 -25.69 33.27
CA GLY A 165 -11.68 -25.34 34.53
C GLY A 165 -10.27 -25.88 34.69
N MET A 166 -9.75 -26.63 33.74
CA MET A 166 -8.39 -27.14 33.76
C MET A 166 -7.47 -26.26 32.95
N PHE A 167 -6.30 -25.94 33.49
CA PHE A 167 -5.29 -25.15 32.77
C PHE A 167 -4.79 -25.89 31.52
N VAL A 168 -4.85 -25.26 30.39
CA VAL A 168 -4.40 -25.77 29.10
C VAL A 168 -2.97 -25.37 28.79
N GLY A 169 -2.70 -24.05 28.72
CA GLY A 169 -1.40 -23.55 28.33
C GLY A 169 -1.30 -22.02 28.33
N TYR A 170 -0.12 -21.54 27.99
CA TYR A 170 0.26 -20.16 27.83
C TYR A 170 0.98 -19.97 26.50
N GLY A 171 0.78 -18.83 25.85
CA GLY A 171 1.49 -18.46 24.64
C GLY A 171 1.59 -16.96 24.42
N GLU A 172 2.73 -16.56 23.88
CA GLU A 172 3.04 -15.27 23.30
C GLU A 172 3.17 -15.44 21.78
N ASP A 173 3.63 -14.41 21.04
CA ASP A 173 3.66 -14.37 19.57
C ASP A 173 2.26 -14.53 18.94
N GLY A 174 1.55 -13.43 18.87
CA GLY A 174 0.16 -13.41 18.43
C GLY A 174 -0.06 -13.48 16.93
N PHE A 175 0.97 -13.61 16.10
CA PHE A 175 0.83 -13.62 14.64
C PHE A 175 1.13 -14.99 14.00
N THR A 176 1.55 -15.95 14.81
CA THR A 176 1.57 -17.37 14.44
C THR A 176 0.61 -18.17 15.32
N PRO A 177 0.11 -19.35 14.87
CA PRO A 177 -0.86 -20.12 15.63
C PRO A 177 -0.31 -20.60 17.00
N ASN A 178 -1.13 -20.40 18.04
CA ASN A 178 -0.92 -21.01 19.36
C ASN A 178 -1.88 -22.18 19.49
N GLU A 179 -1.36 -23.40 19.38
CA GLU A 179 -2.12 -24.64 19.43
C GLU A 179 -1.88 -25.40 20.74
N PHE A 180 -2.96 -25.91 21.33
CA PHE A 180 -2.91 -26.65 22.61
C PHE A 180 -3.75 -27.91 22.54
N ASP A 181 -3.18 -29.06 22.92
CA ASP A 181 -3.92 -30.33 23.07
C ASP A 181 -4.87 -30.25 24.28
N ILE A 182 -6.16 -30.39 24.00
CA ILE A 182 -7.24 -30.34 25.00
C ILE A 182 -7.98 -31.69 25.17
N THR A 183 -7.51 -32.74 24.53
CA THR A 183 -8.16 -34.07 24.43
C THR A 183 -8.67 -34.58 25.77
N GLU A 184 -7.85 -34.57 26.80
CA GLU A 184 -8.16 -35.08 28.12
C GLU A 184 -9.11 -34.17 28.92
N MET A 185 -9.30 -32.91 28.51
CA MET A 185 -10.19 -31.97 29.19
C MET A 185 -11.61 -31.98 28.62
N LEU A 186 -11.83 -32.56 27.44
CA LEU A 186 -13.12 -32.51 26.74
C LEU A 186 -14.11 -33.54 27.28
N HIS A 187 -15.35 -33.04 27.51
CA HIS A 187 -16.49 -33.85 27.90
C HIS A 187 -17.36 -34.21 26.70
N ASP A 188 -18.19 -35.25 26.84
CA ASP A 188 -19.32 -35.44 25.92
C ASP A 188 -20.34 -34.35 26.17
N GLY A 189 -20.76 -33.66 25.10
CA GLY A 189 -21.77 -32.58 25.16
C GLY A 189 -21.12 -31.19 25.25
N GLU A 190 -21.60 -30.38 26.20
CA GLU A 190 -21.21 -28.99 26.34
C GLU A 190 -19.84 -28.86 27.04
N ASN A 191 -18.97 -28.04 26.48
CA ASN A 191 -17.65 -27.68 26.99
C ASN A 191 -17.53 -26.16 27.08
N VAL A 192 -16.61 -25.67 27.93
CA VAL A 192 -16.32 -24.25 28.10
C VAL A 192 -14.84 -24.01 27.92
N VAL A 193 -14.50 -23.06 27.03
CA VAL A 193 -13.17 -22.48 26.98
C VAL A 193 -13.18 -21.12 27.68
N ALA A 194 -12.18 -20.86 28.49
CA ALA A 194 -11.91 -19.59 29.14
C ALA A 194 -10.50 -19.14 28.76
N VAL A 195 -10.34 -17.85 28.41
CA VAL A 195 -9.04 -17.30 28.00
C VAL A 195 -8.82 -15.97 28.71
N ALA A 196 -7.63 -15.79 29.29
CA ALA A 196 -7.15 -14.48 29.78
C ALA A 196 -6.17 -13.95 28.74
N CYS A 197 -6.56 -12.89 28.03
CA CYS A 197 -5.76 -12.22 27.00
C CYS A 197 -5.25 -10.90 27.55
N TYR A 198 -3.94 -10.75 27.67
CA TYR A 198 -3.28 -9.59 28.29
C TYR A 198 -2.96 -8.50 27.29
N GLU A 199 -3.12 -7.23 27.70
CA GLU A 199 -2.70 -6.07 26.93
C GLU A 199 -1.17 -6.04 26.78
N TYR A 200 -0.44 -6.21 27.86
CA TYR A 200 1.02 -6.22 27.86
C TYR A 200 1.58 -7.51 28.46
N SER A 201 2.64 -8.00 27.85
CA SER A 201 3.48 -9.12 28.29
C SER A 201 4.93 -8.83 27.93
N SER A 202 5.86 -9.75 28.24
CA SER A 202 7.24 -9.63 27.76
C SER A 202 7.32 -9.53 26.22
N ALA A 203 6.39 -10.16 25.50
CA ALA A 203 6.26 -10.01 24.05
C ALA A 203 6.11 -8.55 23.58
N SER A 204 5.50 -7.67 24.38
CA SER A 204 5.30 -6.27 24.02
C SER A 204 6.61 -5.49 23.80
N TRP A 205 7.73 -5.98 24.31
CA TRP A 205 9.06 -5.44 24.04
C TRP A 205 9.59 -5.82 22.65
N LEU A 206 9.03 -6.86 22.04
CA LEU A 206 9.39 -7.38 20.72
C LEU A 206 8.35 -7.02 19.65
N GLU A 207 7.24 -6.39 20.03
CA GLU A 207 6.07 -6.12 19.17
C GLU A 207 5.75 -4.63 19.17
N ASP A 208 6.75 -3.81 18.79
CA ASP A 208 6.64 -2.35 18.75
C ASP A 208 6.48 -1.80 17.33
N GLN A 209 5.75 -2.51 16.48
CA GLN A 209 5.48 -2.14 15.09
C GLN A 209 4.76 -0.79 15.00
N ASP A 210 5.00 -0.07 13.90
CA ASP A 210 4.27 1.15 13.52
C ASP A 210 2.84 0.80 13.11
N PHE A 211 1.96 0.66 14.10
CA PHE A 211 0.55 0.35 13.88
C PHE A 211 -0.32 0.70 15.10
N TRP A 212 -1.63 0.66 14.91
CA TRP A 212 -2.58 0.77 16.01
C TRP A 212 -2.37 -0.35 17.05
N ARG A 213 -2.28 0.01 18.32
CA ARG A 213 -2.15 -0.94 19.44
C ARG A 213 -3.52 -1.55 19.74
N LEU A 214 -3.85 -2.61 19.02
CA LEU A 214 -5.14 -3.29 19.08
C LEU A 214 -4.98 -4.66 19.73
N HIS A 215 -5.84 -4.97 20.72
CA HIS A 215 -5.74 -6.16 21.55
C HIS A 215 -6.95 -7.07 21.41
N GLY A 216 -6.81 -8.32 21.81
CA GLY A 216 -7.85 -9.34 21.80
C GLY A 216 -7.56 -10.50 20.85
N LEU A 217 -8.57 -11.34 20.61
CA LEU A 217 -8.50 -12.49 19.71
C LEU A 217 -8.88 -12.02 18.28
N PHE A 218 -7.91 -11.61 17.51
CA PHE A 218 -8.14 -10.90 16.24
C PHE A 218 -8.09 -11.79 14.98
N ARG A 219 -7.70 -13.05 15.11
CA ARG A 219 -7.86 -14.08 14.08
C ARG A 219 -8.74 -15.21 14.60
N SER A 220 -9.06 -16.16 13.75
CA SER A 220 -9.95 -17.28 14.05
C SER A 220 -9.48 -18.11 15.24
N VAL A 221 -10.46 -18.69 15.94
CA VAL A 221 -10.25 -19.73 16.94
C VAL A 221 -10.97 -20.98 16.46
N GLU A 222 -10.29 -22.12 16.47
CA GLU A 222 -10.88 -23.36 16.00
C GLU A 222 -10.46 -24.58 16.83
N LEU A 223 -11.22 -25.66 16.70
CA LEU A 223 -10.82 -26.98 17.13
C LEU A 223 -10.27 -27.74 15.92
N ALA A 224 -9.14 -28.41 16.12
CA ALA A 224 -8.50 -29.27 15.13
C ALA A 224 -8.42 -30.69 15.70
N ALA A 225 -9.02 -31.66 15.01
CA ALA A 225 -8.89 -33.07 15.40
C ALA A 225 -7.82 -33.77 14.54
N GLN A 226 -6.99 -34.56 15.19
CA GLN A 226 -5.98 -35.34 14.52
C GLN A 226 -6.25 -36.85 14.79
N PRO A 227 -6.40 -37.67 13.74
CA PRO A 227 -6.54 -39.11 13.90
C PRO A 227 -5.40 -39.72 14.71
N HIS A 228 -5.63 -40.94 15.29
CA HIS A 228 -4.59 -41.64 16.05
C HIS A 228 -3.29 -41.78 15.26
N VAL A 229 -3.39 -42.10 13.97
CA VAL A 229 -2.26 -42.05 13.03
C VAL A 229 -2.47 -40.88 12.10
N HIS A 230 -1.58 -39.92 12.10
CA HIS A 230 -1.71 -38.71 11.30
C HIS A 230 -0.33 -38.14 10.89
N ILE A 231 -0.35 -37.25 9.91
CA ILE A 231 0.79 -36.43 9.50
C ILE A 231 0.85 -35.23 10.44
N GLU A 232 1.85 -35.17 11.31
CA GLU A 232 2.07 -34.04 12.22
C GLU A 232 2.74 -32.87 11.52
N ASN A 233 3.66 -33.14 10.59
CA ASN A 233 4.37 -32.12 9.82
C ASN A 233 4.69 -32.64 8.43
N MET A 234 4.57 -31.76 7.43
CA MET A 234 4.88 -32.04 6.03
C MET A 234 5.77 -30.92 5.48
N GLN A 235 7.03 -31.19 5.29
CA GLN A 235 7.98 -30.26 4.66
C GLN A 235 8.24 -30.69 3.22
N ILE A 236 7.89 -29.81 2.27
CA ILE A 236 7.98 -30.07 0.84
C ILE A 236 9.04 -29.16 0.20
N GLU A 237 9.99 -29.78 -0.48
CA GLU A 237 10.91 -29.08 -1.37
C GLU A 237 10.52 -29.42 -2.81
N SER A 238 10.00 -28.42 -3.54
CA SER A 238 9.65 -28.53 -4.96
C SER A 238 10.62 -27.67 -5.79
N ASP A 239 11.33 -28.29 -6.71
CA ASP A 239 12.33 -27.65 -7.56
C ASP A 239 11.98 -27.79 -9.05
N TRP A 240 12.35 -26.81 -9.84
CA TRP A 240 12.29 -26.84 -11.30
C TRP A 240 13.62 -26.40 -11.87
N ASP A 241 14.23 -27.27 -12.66
CA ASP A 241 15.52 -27.00 -13.27
C ASP A 241 15.37 -26.28 -14.61
N PRO A 242 15.78 -25.00 -14.73
CA PRO A 242 15.66 -24.23 -15.95
C PRO A 242 16.53 -24.75 -17.11
N GLU A 243 17.59 -25.54 -16.83
CA GLU A 243 18.48 -26.07 -17.87
C GLU A 243 17.88 -27.32 -18.53
N SER A 244 17.37 -28.24 -17.73
CA SER A 244 16.80 -29.50 -18.21
C SER A 244 15.30 -29.44 -18.50
N GLY A 245 14.58 -28.48 -17.87
CA GLY A 245 13.12 -28.40 -17.88
C GLY A 245 12.45 -29.51 -17.06
N SER A 246 13.20 -30.19 -16.19
CA SER A 246 12.68 -31.22 -15.30
C SER A 246 12.35 -30.65 -13.92
N ALA A 247 11.39 -31.26 -13.24
CA ALA A 247 11.03 -30.91 -11.87
C ALA A 247 11.30 -32.07 -10.91
N SER A 248 11.37 -31.79 -9.62
CA SER A 248 11.39 -32.80 -8.56
C SER A 248 10.63 -32.28 -7.33
N LEU A 249 10.07 -33.21 -6.56
CA LEU A 249 9.47 -32.93 -5.27
C LEU A 249 10.01 -33.93 -4.26
N ASP A 250 10.54 -33.42 -3.17
CA ASP A 250 10.98 -34.16 -2.02
C ASP A 250 10.17 -33.71 -0.79
N ALA A 251 9.48 -34.65 -0.14
CA ALA A 251 8.66 -34.37 1.05
C ALA A 251 9.19 -35.17 2.26
N ALA A 252 9.50 -34.45 3.34
CA ALA A 252 9.79 -35.03 4.63
C ALA A 252 8.54 -34.99 5.51
N LEU A 253 8.06 -36.14 5.95
CA LEU A 253 6.86 -36.29 6.76
C LEU A 253 7.21 -36.73 8.16
N THR A 254 6.64 -36.06 9.16
CA THR A 254 6.61 -36.56 10.54
C THR A 254 5.25 -37.25 10.77
N VAL A 255 5.26 -38.55 11.00
CA VAL A 255 4.04 -39.35 11.17
C VAL A 255 3.91 -39.81 12.61
N ARG A 256 2.83 -39.39 13.26
CA ARG A 256 2.50 -39.85 14.62
C ARG A 256 1.93 -41.26 14.59
N ASN A 257 2.34 -42.09 15.57
CA ASN A 257 1.91 -43.46 15.72
C ASN A 257 2.06 -44.29 14.42
N ALA A 258 3.11 -44.03 13.63
CA ALA A 258 3.33 -44.66 12.32
C ALA A 258 3.30 -46.19 12.34
N ALA A 259 3.64 -46.83 13.46
CA ALA A 259 3.57 -48.30 13.63
C ALA A 259 2.14 -48.85 13.47
N ASP A 260 1.12 -48.02 13.62
CA ASP A 260 -0.32 -48.39 13.48
C ASP A 260 -0.86 -48.08 12.09
N ALA A 261 -0.03 -47.49 11.20
CA ALA A 261 -0.34 -47.34 9.78
C ALA A 261 0.01 -48.62 8.99
N ALA A 262 -0.82 -49.02 8.06
CA ALA A 262 -0.53 -50.09 7.13
C ALA A 262 0.27 -49.61 5.90
N THR A 263 -0.11 -48.41 5.40
CA THR A 263 0.48 -47.85 4.20
C THR A 263 0.38 -46.33 4.25
N ILE A 264 1.42 -45.67 3.76
CA ILE A 264 1.36 -44.24 3.37
C ILE A 264 1.52 -44.21 1.87
N SER A 265 0.58 -43.60 1.17
CA SER A 265 0.63 -43.37 -0.27
C SER A 265 0.61 -41.85 -0.55
N ALA A 266 1.27 -41.45 -1.63
CA ALA A 266 1.25 -40.08 -2.07
C ALA A 266 0.92 -39.97 -3.56
N THR A 267 0.17 -38.93 -3.92
CA THR A 267 -0.17 -38.59 -5.28
C THR A 267 0.12 -37.12 -5.56
N LEU A 268 0.56 -36.83 -6.77
CA LEU A 268 0.69 -35.47 -7.29
C LEU A 268 -0.30 -35.28 -8.44
N LYS A 269 -1.23 -34.32 -8.31
CA LYS A 269 -2.26 -34.01 -9.29
C LYS A 269 -2.01 -32.64 -9.90
N ASN A 270 -2.29 -32.48 -11.21
CA ASN A 270 -2.28 -31.17 -11.85
C ASN A 270 -3.61 -30.42 -11.58
N SER A 271 -3.70 -29.17 -12.06
CA SER A 271 -4.89 -28.31 -11.91
C SER A 271 -6.19 -28.88 -12.50
N ASP A 272 -6.09 -29.86 -13.41
CA ASP A 272 -7.26 -30.57 -13.99
C ASP A 272 -7.65 -31.80 -13.16
N GLY A 273 -6.95 -32.07 -12.05
CA GLY A 273 -7.14 -33.24 -11.19
C GLY A 273 -6.52 -34.53 -11.72
N ASN A 274 -5.73 -34.47 -12.80
CA ASN A 274 -5.05 -35.67 -13.34
C ASN A 274 -3.82 -35.99 -12.51
N VAL A 275 -3.68 -37.26 -12.13
CA VAL A 275 -2.49 -37.76 -11.46
C VAL A 275 -1.29 -37.73 -12.43
N VAL A 276 -0.24 -37.00 -12.04
CA VAL A 276 1.03 -36.90 -12.78
C VAL A 276 2.12 -37.76 -12.18
N TRP A 277 1.97 -38.13 -10.91
CA TRP A 277 2.86 -39.04 -10.22
C TRP A 277 2.15 -39.68 -9.01
N GLU A 278 2.52 -40.91 -8.64
CA GLU A 278 2.01 -41.61 -7.48
C GLU A 278 3.00 -42.60 -6.90
N THR A 279 2.92 -42.86 -5.59
CA THR A 279 3.68 -43.92 -4.92
C THR A 279 2.94 -44.47 -3.72
N ALA A 280 3.35 -45.65 -3.28
CA ALA A 280 2.91 -46.25 -1.99
C ALA A 280 4.14 -46.84 -1.27
N ASN A 281 4.33 -46.41 0.01
CA ASN A 281 5.44 -46.80 0.86
C ASN A 281 4.96 -47.43 2.14
N CYS A 282 5.85 -48.17 2.81
CA CYS A 282 5.61 -48.61 4.20
C CYS A 282 5.65 -47.41 5.14
N ALA A 283 4.81 -47.43 6.18
CA ALA A 283 4.78 -46.42 7.21
C ALA A 283 6.05 -46.43 8.08
N ASP A 284 6.67 -45.25 8.23
CA ASP A 284 7.82 -45.02 9.13
C ASP A 284 7.57 -43.67 9.84
N PRO A 285 7.95 -43.45 11.08
CA PRO A 285 7.79 -42.16 11.79
C PRO A 285 8.38 -40.96 11.06
N ASP A 286 9.51 -41.17 10.38
CA ASP A 286 10.19 -40.15 9.58
C ASP A 286 10.19 -40.58 8.11
N THR A 287 9.03 -40.52 7.47
CA THR A 287 8.87 -40.93 6.08
C THR A 287 9.38 -39.87 5.12
N SER A 288 10.28 -40.25 4.21
CA SER A 288 10.72 -39.41 3.10
C SER A 288 10.14 -39.92 1.80
N ILE A 289 9.49 -39.02 1.06
CA ILE A 289 8.91 -39.29 -0.25
C ILE A 289 9.64 -38.46 -1.29
N SER A 290 10.15 -39.11 -2.36
CA SER A 290 10.78 -38.41 -3.47
C SER A 290 10.13 -38.82 -4.78
N THR A 291 9.80 -37.82 -5.62
CA THR A 291 9.27 -38.11 -6.97
C THR A 291 10.38 -38.51 -7.94
N GLY A 292 11.64 -38.21 -7.62
CA GLY A 292 12.69 -38.20 -8.62
C GLY A 292 12.40 -37.15 -9.71
N SER A 293 12.99 -37.32 -10.89
CA SER A 293 12.83 -36.37 -12.00
C SER A 293 11.46 -36.53 -12.68
N LEU A 294 10.69 -35.45 -12.69
CA LEU A 294 9.39 -35.31 -13.37
C LEU A 294 9.56 -34.53 -14.69
N ASN A 295 8.85 -34.95 -15.73
CA ASN A 295 8.85 -34.27 -17.03
C ASN A 295 7.46 -33.70 -17.33
N GLY A 296 7.40 -32.56 -18.04
CA GLY A 296 6.14 -31.91 -18.43
C GLY A 296 5.47 -31.12 -17.32
N ILE A 297 6.15 -30.86 -16.24
CA ILE A 297 5.72 -29.98 -15.17
C ILE A 297 5.90 -28.52 -15.62
N ARG A 298 4.86 -27.70 -15.46
CA ARG A 298 4.94 -26.26 -15.69
C ARG A 298 5.44 -25.57 -14.42
N PRO A 299 6.46 -24.71 -14.54
CA PRO A 299 6.98 -24.01 -13.37
C PRO A 299 5.99 -22.94 -12.89
N TRP A 300 6.04 -22.65 -11.59
CA TRP A 300 5.31 -21.56 -10.96
C TRP A 300 6.10 -20.24 -11.06
N SER A 301 5.40 -19.14 -11.36
CA SER A 301 5.91 -17.78 -11.27
C SER A 301 4.75 -16.79 -11.06
N ALA A 302 5.05 -15.52 -10.71
CA ALA A 302 4.02 -14.47 -10.62
C ALA A 302 3.30 -14.21 -11.96
N GLU A 303 3.92 -14.53 -13.09
CA GLU A 303 3.33 -14.39 -14.43
C GLU A 303 2.45 -15.59 -14.82
N ASP A 304 2.79 -16.78 -14.33
CA ASP A 304 2.06 -18.04 -14.58
C ASP A 304 2.02 -18.89 -13.31
N PRO A 305 1.07 -18.59 -12.39
CA PRO A 305 1.03 -19.21 -11.06
C PRO A 305 0.39 -20.61 -11.08
N VAL A 306 1.07 -21.56 -11.74
CA VAL A 306 0.59 -22.93 -11.88
C VAL A 306 0.83 -23.71 -10.62
N LEU A 307 -0.24 -24.21 -10.01
CA LEU A 307 -0.21 -25.05 -8.83
C LEU A 307 -0.56 -26.50 -9.15
N TYR A 308 0.04 -27.39 -8.38
CA TYR A 308 -0.25 -28.80 -8.29
C TYR A 308 -0.76 -29.12 -6.90
N GLU A 309 -1.42 -30.25 -6.73
CA GLU A 309 -1.91 -30.73 -5.44
C GLU A 309 -1.13 -31.97 -5.05
N PHE A 310 -0.43 -31.91 -3.93
CA PHE A 310 0.28 -33.05 -3.35
C PHE A 310 -0.55 -33.59 -2.20
N GLU A 311 -1.00 -34.82 -2.34
CA GLU A 311 -1.83 -35.53 -1.35
C GLU A 311 -1.03 -36.67 -0.73
N VAL A 312 -1.13 -36.81 0.59
CA VAL A 312 -0.59 -37.95 1.35
C VAL A 312 -1.74 -38.65 2.05
N THR A 313 -2.00 -39.89 1.70
CA THR A 313 -3.05 -40.73 2.31
C THR A 313 -2.45 -41.74 3.26
N VAL A 314 -2.90 -41.72 4.50
CA VAL A 314 -2.57 -42.67 5.54
C VAL A 314 -3.68 -43.70 5.65
N ILE A 315 -3.32 -44.99 5.51
CA ILE A 315 -4.27 -46.11 5.60
C ILE A 315 -3.93 -46.96 6.83
N ASP A 316 -4.95 -47.26 7.66
CA ASP A 316 -4.82 -48.11 8.84
C ASP A 316 -4.73 -49.59 8.50
N HIS A 317 -4.43 -50.42 9.50
CA HIS A 317 -4.33 -51.89 9.30
C HIS A 317 -5.67 -52.58 8.98
N ALA A 318 -6.80 -51.89 9.13
CA ALA A 318 -8.12 -52.38 8.73
C ALA A 318 -8.43 -52.03 7.25
N GLY A 319 -7.57 -51.24 6.59
CA GLY A 319 -7.74 -50.78 5.20
C GLY A 319 -8.60 -49.53 5.05
N ASN A 320 -8.87 -48.80 6.13
CA ASN A 320 -9.59 -47.54 6.07
C ASN A 320 -8.61 -46.36 5.91
N ILE A 321 -9.08 -45.28 5.31
CA ILE A 321 -8.39 -44.00 5.32
C ILE A 321 -8.41 -43.50 6.78
N ALA A 322 -7.22 -43.31 7.35
CA ALA A 322 -7.05 -42.64 8.63
C ALA A 322 -7.02 -41.12 8.43
N GLU A 323 -6.25 -40.66 7.42
CA GLU A 323 -6.12 -39.25 7.08
C GLU A 323 -5.73 -39.09 5.61
N VAL A 324 -6.17 -37.97 5.01
CA VAL A 324 -5.64 -37.41 3.77
C VAL A 324 -5.11 -36.02 4.08
N ALA A 325 -3.79 -35.84 3.97
CA ALA A 325 -3.12 -34.55 4.11
C ALA A 325 -2.88 -33.96 2.73
N VAL A 326 -3.25 -32.70 2.53
CA VAL A 326 -3.21 -32.03 1.22
C VAL A 326 -2.42 -30.73 1.31
N GLN A 327 -1.50 -30.52 0.34
CA GLN A 327 -0.76 -29.29 0.16
C GLN A 327 -0.73 -28.90 -1.32
N LYS A 328 -1.10 -27.62 -1.62
CA LYS A 328 -0.83 -27.05 -2.93
C LYS A 328 0.65 -26.74 -3.07
N VAL A 329 1.25 -27.07 -4.20
CA VAL A 329 2.68 -26.90 -4.47
C VAL A 329 2.92 -26.24 -5.82
N GLY A 330 3.90 -25.36 -5.89
CA GLY A 330 4.37 -24.75 -7.14
C GLY A 330 5.84 -25.07 -7.35
N PHE A 331 6.16 -25.61 -8.52
CA PHE A 331 7.54 -25.99 -8.84
C PHE A 331 8.31 -24.76 -9.31
N ARG A 332 9.35 -24.37 -8.58
CA ARG A 332 10.20 -23.22 -8.92
C ARG A 332 11.59 -23.38 -8.36
N ARG A 333 12.55 -22.64 -8.93
CA ARG A 333 13.89 -22.48 -8.38
C ARG A 333 14.15 -21.01 -8.13
N PHE A 334 14.38 -20.62 -6.88
CA PHE A 334 14.77 -19.26 -6.49
C PHE A 334 16.13 -19.30 -5.81
N ARG A 335 17.10 -18.51 -6.28
CA ARG A 335 18.49 -18.50 -5.77
C ARG A 335 19.15 -17.16 -5.94
N ILE A 336 20.22 -16.91 -5.18
CA ILE A 336 21.18 -15.84 -5.44
C ILE A 336 22.37 -16.44 -6.19
N GLU A 337 22.58 -15.99 -7.43
CA GLU A 337 23.67 -16.43 -8.30
C GLU A 337 24.49 -15.20 -8.71
N ASP A 338 25.79 -15.20 -8.43
CA ASP A 338 26.71 -14.06 -8.71
C ASP A 338 26.22 -12.70 -8.13
N GLY A 339 25.55 -12.73 -6.97
CA GLY A 339 24.96 -11.56 -6.32
C GLY A 339 23.69 -11.03 -7.00
N ILE A 340 22.98 -11.88 -7.73
CA ILE A 340 21.70 -11.58 -8.39
C ILE A 340 20.68 -12.62 -7.97
N MET A 341 19.52 -12.19 -7.53
CA MET A 341 18.39 -13.08 -7.27
C MET A 341 17.75 -13.49 -8.59
N THR A 342 17.56 -14.79 -8.76
CA THR A 342 16.94 -15.38 -9.95
C THR A 342 15.76 -16.27 -9.57
N ILE A 343 14.69 -16.22 -10.38
CA ILE A 343 13.61 -17.20 -10.34
C ILE A 343 13.56 -17.96 -11.68
N ASN A 344 13.59 -19.26 -11.61
CA ASN A 344 13.61 -20.15 -12.78
C ASN A 344 14.70 -19.73 -13.80
N GLY A 345 15.88 -19.33 -13.29
CA GLY A 345 17.03 -18.89 -14.09
C GLY A 345 16.90 -17.49 -14.70
N LYS A 346 15.92 -16.68 -14.32
CA LYS A 346 15.74 -15.30 -14.74
C LYS A 346 15.92 -14.32 -13.60
N ARG A 347 16.63 -13.22 -13.85
CA ARG A 347 16.78 -12.12 -12.88
C ARG A 347 15.41 -11.57 -12.53
N ILE A 348 15.07 -11.54 -11.23
CA ILE A 348 13.84 -10.95 -10.74
C ILE A 348 14.05 -9.47 -10.37
N VAL A 349 12.99 -8.66 -10.51
CA VAL A 349 12.87 -7.31 -9.93
C VAL A 349 11.58 -7.28 -9.13
N PHE A 350 11.68 -6.97 -7.85
CA PHE A 350 10.53 -6.81 -6.97
C PHE A 350 9.89 -5.44 -7.20
N LYS A 351 8.64 -5.44 -7.59
CA LYS A 351 7.77 -4.27 -7.75
C LYS A 351 6.73 -4.37 -6.64
N GLY A 352 7.15 -4.02 -5.43
CA GLY A 352 6.48 -4.40 -4.21
C GLY A 352 5.85 -3.25 -3.44
N ALA A 353 5.07 -3.63 -2.43
CA ALA A 353 4.64 -2.77 -1.34
C ALA A 353 4.72 -3.53 -0.01
N ASP A 354 4.90 -2.79 1.06
CA ASP A 354 4.77 -3.27 2.44
C ASP A 354 3.28 -3.33 2.78
N ARG A 355 2.85 -4.37 3.52
CA ARG A 355 1.42 -4.56 3.76
C ARG A 355 1.12 -4.90 5.19
N HIS A 356 0.35 -4.02 5.84
CA HIS A 356 -0.38 -4.34 7.07
C HIS A 356 -1.71 -5.03 6.79
N GLU A 357 -2.11 -5.96 7.66
CA GLU A 357 -3.49 -6.45 7.72
C GLU A 357 -4.34 -5.39 8.42
N PHE A 358 -5.18 -4.68 7.66
CA PHE A 358 -5.98 -3.59 8.23
C PHE A 358 -7.34 -3.41 7.55
N ASP A 359 -8.34 -3.02 8.34
CA ASP A 359 -9.67 -2.58 7.93
C ASP A 359 -10.17 -1.48 8.87
N PRO A 360 -10.75 -0.37 8.37
CA PRO A 360 -11.10 0.80 9.18
C PRO A 360 -12.22 0.55 10.22
N LYS A 361 -12.89 -0.58 10.17
CA LYS A 361 -13.97 -0.98 11.09
C LYS A 361 -13.59 -2.14 12.00
N ARG A 362 -12.63 -2.96 11.58
CA ARG A 362 -12.27 -4.22 12.24
C ARG A 362 -10.82 -4.26 12.71
N GLY A 363 -10.02 -3.22 12.39
CA GLY A 363 -8.57 -3.25 12.66
C GLY A 363 -7.89 -4.39 11.91
N ARG A 364 -7.07 -5.19 12.57
CA ARG A 364 -6.37 -6.34 11.98
C ARG A 364 -7.24 -7.59 11.78
N ALA A 365 -8.50 -7.58 12.25
CA ALA A 365 -9.45 -8.69 12.01
C ALA A 365 -10.03 -8.61 10.59
N ILE A 366 -9.18 -8.75 9.59
CA ILE A 366 -9.56 -8.72 8.17
C ILE A 366 -10.23 -10.02 7.72
N THR A 367 -11.00 -9.91 6.65
CA THR A 367 -11.70 -11.04 6.02
C THR A 367 -10.96 -11.55 4.79
N GLU A 368 -11.33 -12.74 4.29
CA GLU A 368 -10.82 -13.25 3.01
C GLU A 368 -11.11 -12.28 1.85
N GLN A 369 -12.27 -11.60 1.86
CA GLN A 369 -12.59 -10.62 0.82
C GLN A 369 -11.63 -9.42 0.83
N ASP A 370 -11.22 -8.94 2.01
CA ASP A 370 -10.23 -7.87 2.12
C ASP A 370 -8.89 -8.31 1.50
N MET A 371 -8.46 -9.55 1.77
CA MET A 371 -7.25 -10.12 1.17
C MET A 371 -7.36 -10.30 -0.36
N ILE A 372 -8.53 -10.71 -0.86
CA ILE A 372 -8.78 -10.80 -2.31
C ILE A 372 -8.73 -9.41 -2.95
N ASP A 373 -9.33 -8.41 -2.33
CA ASP A 373 -9.30 -7.03 -2.83
C ASP A 373 -7.87 -6.49 -2.89
N ASP A 374 -7.04 -6.79 -1.88
CA ASP A 374 -5.63 -6.39 -1.83
C ASP A 374 -4.81 -7.06 -2.95
N VAL A 375 -4.92 -8.37 -3.13
CA VAL A 375 -4.18 -9.07 -4.19
C VAL A 375 -4.65 -8.66 -5.58
N VAL A 376 -5.94 -8.38 -5.77
CA VAL A 376 -6.49 -7.85 -7.01
C VAL A 376 -5.97 -6.44 -7.31
N PHE A 377 -5.85 -5.58 -6.30
CA PHE A 377 -5.21 -4.28 -6.45
C PHE A 377 -3.76 -4.43 -6.94
N CYS A 378 -2.97 -5.31 -6.30
CA CYS A 378 -1.60 -5.59 -6.73
C CYS A 378 -1.53 -5.95 -8.22
N LYS A 379 -2.30 -6.93 -8.65
CA LYS A 379 -2.30 -7.38 -10.06
C LYS A 379 -2.72 -6.29 -11.03
N ARG A 380 -3.69 -5.44 -10.65
CA ARG A 380 -4.19 -4.34 -11.49
C ARG A 380 -3.24 -3.16 -11.60
N HIS A 381 -2.33 -3.01 -10.62
CA HIS A 381 -1.36 -1.93 -10.59
C HIS A 381 0.08 -2.38 -10.84
N ASN A 382 0.26 -3.58 -11.42
CA ASN A 382 1.56 -4.15 -11.80
C ASN A 382 2.51 -4.43 -10.63
N LEU A 383 2.00 -4.48 -9.37
CA LEU A 383 2.77 -4.99 -8.24
C LEU A 383 2.91 -6.52 -8.41
N ASN A 384 4.11 -7.03 -8.23
CA ASN A 384 4.41 -8.45 -8.28
C ASN A 384 4.85 -9.03 -6.94
N ALA A 385 5.03 -8.20 -5.91
CA ALA A 385 5.56 -8.61 -4.61
C ALA A 385 4.90 -7.87 -3.45
N ILE A 386 4.89 -8.54 -2.28
CA ILE A 386 4.49 -7.96 -0.99
C ILE A 386 5.50 -8.40 0.07
N ARG A 387 5.88 -7.47 0.97
CA ARG A 387 6.50 -7.79 2.25
C ARG A 387 5.42 -7.79 3.32
N THR A 388 5.36 -8.86 4.12
CA THR A 388 4.37 -9.00 5.19
C THR A 388 4.80 -8.17 6.40
N SER A 389 4.59 -6.87 6.35
CA SER A 389 5.06 -5.89 7.34
C SER A 389 4.17 -5.84 8.57
N HIS A 390 4.67 -6.07 9.78
CA HIS A 390 6.00 -6.64 10.10
C HIS A 390 5.75 -7.89 10.95
N TYR A 391 5.01 -8.84 10.37
CA TYR A 391 4.55 -10.08 11.01
C TYR A 391 3.99 -11.07 9.99
N PRO A 392 4.00 -12.38 10.27
CA PRO A 392 3.35 -13.37 9.43
C PRO A 392 1.85 -13.09 9.30
N ASN A 393 1.36 -13.04 8.06
CA ASN A 393 -0.06 -12.77 7.76
C ASN A 393 -0.93 -14.00 8.03
N GLN A 394 -2.25 -13.89 7.83
CA GLN A 394 -3.16 -15.04 7.91
C GLN A 394 -2.81 -16.09 6.85
N GLU A 395 -2.96 -17.36 7.16
CA GLU A 395 -2.62 -18.48 6.26
C GLU A 395 -3.25 -18.35 4.86
N ARG A 396 -4.51 -17.90 4.80
CA ARG A 396 -5.21 -17.69 3.52
C ARG A 396 -4.53 -16.66 2.60
N TRP A 397 -3.77 -15.70 3.15
CA TRP A 397 -3.00 -14.73 2.37
C TRP A 397 -1.95 -15.41 1.49
N TYR A 398 -1.22 -16.37 2.06
CA TYR A 398 -0.18 -17.13 1.34
C TYR A 398 -0.79 -17.97 0.22
N GLU A 399 -1.91 -18.65 0.49
CA GLU A 399 -2.66 -19.39 -0.53
C GLU A 399 -3.11 -18.47 -1.69
N LEU A 400 -3.60 -17.26 -1.39
CA LEU A 400 -3.98 -16.28 -2.39
C LEU A 400 -2.78 -15.78 -3.19
N CYS A 401 -1.64 -15.55 -2.55
CA CYS A 401 -0.40 -15.19 -3.24
C CYS A 401 0.10 -16.31 -4.16
N ASP A 402 -0.03 -17.56 -3.74
CA ASP A 402 0.26 -18.72 -4.57
C ASP A 402 -0.68 -18.81 -5.79
N GLU A 403 -1.98 -18.57 -5.60
CA GLU A 403 -3.01 -18.69 -6.63
C GLU A 403 -3.01 -17.53 -7.64
N TYR A 404 -2.70 -16.30 -7.19
CA TYR A 404 -2.70 -15.10 -8.03
C TYR A 404 -1.32 -14.76 -8.59
N GLY A 405 -0.26 -15.34 -8.03
CA GLY A 405 1.12 -15.05 -8.41
C GLY A 405 1.61 -13.71 -7.86
N ILE A 406 1.89 -13.68 -6.55
CA ILE A 406 2.55 -12.58 -5.85
C ILE A 406 3.75 -13.16 -5.11
N TYR A 407 4.93 -12.57 -5.26
CA TYR A 407 6.11 -12.94 -4.51
C TYR A 407 6.05 -12.37 -3.10
N LEU A 408 6.52 -13.13 -2.12
CA LEU A 408 6.51 -12.70 -0.72
C LEU A 408 7.92 -12.62 -0.13
N ILE A 409 8.15 -11.55 0.63
CA ILE A 409 9.06 -11.54 1.76
C ILE A 409 8.21 -11.80 2.99
N ASP A 410 8.39 -12.95 3.63
CA ASP A 410 7.65 -13.29 4.83
C ASP A 410 8.46 -12.89 6.07
N GLU A 411 7.85 -12.11 6.96
CA GLU A 411 8.57 -11.42 8.01
C GLU A 411 8.16 -11.88 9.40
N THR A 412 9.16 -12.11 10.21
CA THR A 412 9.03 -12.48 11.63
C THR A 412 8.38 -11.36 12.42
N ASN A 413 7.47 -11.67 13.31
CA ASN A 413 6.86 -10.74 14.27
C ASN A 413 7.91 -10.23 15.27
N LEU A 414 8.69 -9.25 14.85
CA LEU A 414 9.75 -8.63 15.65
C LEU A 414 9.98 -7.20 15.20
N GLU A 415 9.72 -6.26 16.11
CA GLU A 415 10.12 -4.86 15.99
C GLU A 415 10.34 -4.27 17.38
N THR A 416 11.40 -3.47 17.55
CA THR A 416 11.80 -2.93 18.86
C THR A 416 12.27 -1.48 18.76
N HIS A 417 11.63 -0.71 17.89
CA HIS A 417 12.00 0.66 17.52
C HIS A 417 12.21 1.57 18.74
N GLY A 418 11.29 1.52 19.71
CA GLY A 418 11.36 2.31 20.95
C GLY A 418 12.55 1.99 21.86
N SER A 419 13.26 0.88 21.66
CA SER A 419 14.44 0.54 22.43
C SER A 419 15.74 1.15 21.92
N TRP A 420 15.78 1.63 20.67
CA TRP A 420 17.00 2.09 20.03
C TRP A 420 16.90 3.45 19.34
N CYS A 421 15.71 3.97 19.11
CA CYS A 421 15.50 5.26 18.48
C CYS A 421 15.30 6.40 19.49
N LEU A 422 16.26 6.59 20.39
CA LEU A 422 16.22 7.67 21.37
C LEU A 422 16.95 8.91 20.85
N PRO A 423 16.34 10.12 20.90
CA PRO A 423 16.97 11.34 20.43
C PRO A 423 18.27 11.65 21.17
N GLY A 424 19.38 11.64 20.42
CA GLY A 424 20.70 12.00 20.93
C GLY A 424 21.48 10.90 21.65
N ASP A 425 20.93 9.70 21.75
CA ASP A 425 21.62 8.56 22.34
C ASP A 425 22.49 7.82 21.30
N VAL A 426 23.58 7.22 21.80
CA VAL A 426 24.40 6.33 21.00
C VAL A 426 23.83 4.93 21.11
N LEU A 427 23.38 4.39 19.98
CA LEU A 427 22.88 3.01 19.89
C LEU A 427 23.98 2.01 20.25
N THR A 428 23.68 1.07 21.14
CA THR A 428 24.56 -0.03 21.50
C THR A 428 23.76 -1.31 21.69
N GLU A 429 24.43 -2.47 21.53
CA GLU A 429 23.82 -3.77 21.83
C GLU A 429 23.39 -3.90 23.31
N GLU A 430 23.95 -3.11 24.21
CA GLU A 430 23.63 -3.13 25.65
C GLU A 430 22.30 -2.45 25.95
N THR A 431 21.94 -1.41 25.20
CA THR A 431 20.72 -0.63 25.38
C THR A 431 19.54 -1.18 24.58
N ALA A 432 19.80 -1.74 23.41
CA ALA A 432 18.76 -2.23 22.50
C ALA A 432 18.18 -3.59 22.93
N VAL A 433 16.92 -3.83 22.52
CA VAL A 433 16.23 -5.11 22.61
C VAL A 433 16.04 -5.64 21.17
N PRO A 434 16.24 -6.92 20.88
CA PRO A 434 16.88 -7.93 21.72
C PRO A 434 18.41 -7.80 21.77
N GLY A 435 19.07 -7.16 20.76
CA GLY A 435 20.51 -7.01 20.66
C GLY A 435 21.27 -8.33 20.85
N SER A 436 22.18 -8.35 21.84
CA SER A 436 22.94 -9.53 22.24
C SER A 436 22.52 -10.10 23.61
N LYS A 437 21.30 -9.78 24.06
CA LYS A 437 20.79 -10.21 25.36
C LYS A 437 20.26 -11.65 25.32
N ALA A 438 21.00 -12.58 25.90
CA ALA A 438 20.72 -14.01 25.79
C ALA A 438 19.34 -14.46 26.31
N HIS A 439 18.68 -13.69 27.19
CA HIS A 439 17.35 -14.02 27.70
C HIS A 439 16.23 -13.79 26.69
N TRP A 440 16.49 -13.03 25.60
CA TRP A 440 15.56 -12.84 24.48
C TRP A 440 15.74 -13.87 23.37
N GLU A 441 16.87 -14.59 23.32
CA GLU A 441 17.18 -15.51 22.23
C GLU A 441 16.08 -16.56 22.01
N GLY A 442 15.58 -17.17 23.11
CA GLY A 442 14.54 -18.19 23.00
C GLY A 442 13.26 -17.68 22.32
N ALA A 443 12.73 -16.55 22.78
CA ALA A 443 11.52 -15.96 22.21
C ALA A 443 11.68 -15.52 20.74
N CYS A 444 12.83 -14.93 20.39
CA CYS A 444 13.09 -14.51 19.01
C CYS A 444 13.31 -15.71 18.07
N VAL A 445 14.02 -16.75 18.52
CA VAL A 445 14.21 -17.98 17.74
C VAL A 445 12.91 -18.75 17.56
N ASP A 446 12.01 -18.73 18.54
CA ASP A 446 10.69 -19.36 18.43
C ASP A 446 9.83 -18.68 17.35
N ARG A 447 9.86 -17.35 17.26
CA ARG A 447 9.13 -16.57 16.25
C ARG A 447 9.54 -16.94 14.82
N VAL A 448 10.83 -16.94 14.50
CA VAL A 448 11.30 -17.40 13.18
C VAL A 448 11.01 -18.88 12.94
N ASN A 449 11.10 -19.72 13.99
CA ASN A 449 10.79 -21.14 13.87
C ASN A 449 9.31 -21.37 13.52
N SER A 450 8.41 -20.64 14.18
CA SER A 450 6.96 -20.76 13.98
C SER A 450 6.56 -20.28 12.59
N MET A 451 7.08 -19.13 12.15
CA MET A 451 6.85 -18.60 10.80
C MET A 451 7.34 -19.59 9.73
N VAL A 452 8.63 -19.94 9.76
CA VAL A 452 9.23 -20.78 8.70
C VAL A 452 8.55 -22.14 8.64
N ARG A 453 8.23 -22.78 9.78
CA ARG A 453 7.60 -24.11 9.78
C ARG A 453 6.18 -24.08 9.26
N ARG A 454 5.42 -23.01 9.52
CA ARG A 454 4.08 -22.84 8.97
C ARG A 454 4.11 -22.63 7.45
N ASP A 455 4.99 -21.73 6.96
CA ASP A 455 4.86 -21.15 5.63
C ASP A 455 5.83 -21.70 4.56
N TYR A 456 6.76 -22.62 4.92
CA TYR A 456 7.79 -23.08 3.97
C TYR A 456 7.26 -23.83 2.73
N ASN A 457 6.02 -24.32 2.74
CA ASN A 457 5.44 -25.02 1.58
C ASN A 457 4.91 -24.09 0.51
N HIS A 458 4.75 -22.78 0.79
CA HIS A 458 4.23 -21.81 -0.15
C HIS A 458 5.25 -21.42 -1.22
N PRO A 459 4.96 -21.63 -2.53
CA PRO A 459 5.86 -21.22 -3.60
C PRO A 459 6.00 -19.70 -3.73
N SER A 460 5.02 -18.91 -3.26
CA SER A 460 5.08 -17.45 -3.24
C SER A 460 6.15 -16.90 -2.29
N VAL A 461 6.42 -17.56 -1.18
CA VAL A 461 7.47 -17.15 -0.22
C VAL A 461 8.84 -17.36 -0.85
N LEU A 462 9.55 -16.28 -1.17
CA LEU A 462 10.88 -16.32 -1.77
C LEU A 462 11.99 -16.01 -0.78
N ILE A 463 11.71 -15.16 0.21
CA ILE A 463 12.69 -14.60 1.14
C ILE A 463 12.10 -14.67 2.55
N TRP A 464 12.92 -15.07 3.53
CA TRP A 464 12.61 -14.98 4.95
C TRP A 464 13.20 -13.70 5.53
N SER A 465 12.42 -12.94 6.32
CA SER A 465 12.91 -11.75 7.00
C SER A 465 12.92 -11.96 8.52
N LEU A 466 14.01 -11.54 9.16
CA LEU A 466 14.20 -11.72 10.61
C LEU A 466 13.39 -10.73 11.46
N GLY A 467 12.77 -9.75 10.86
CA GLY A 467 12.00 -8.72 11.54
C GLY A 467 12.27 -7.34 10.99
N ASN A 468 11.83 -6.33 11.71
CA ASN A 468 11.90 -4.91 11.38
C ASN A 468 12.59 -4.12 12.48
N GLU A 469 13.18 -3.00 12.17
CA GLU A 469 13.66 -1.89 13.02
C GLU A 469 14.10 -2.28 14.44
N SER A 470 14.99 -3.25 14.51
CA SER A 470 15.61 -3.74 15.76
C SER A 470 17.11 -3.74 15.64
N TYR A 471 17.81 -3.24 16.64
CA TYR A 471 19.28 -3.14 16.62
C TYR A 471 19.92 -4.52 16.63
N THR A 472 20.73 -4.80 15.61
CA THR A 472 21.30 -6.12 15.36
C THR A 472 22.34 -6.53 16.41
N GLY A 473 22.23 -7.78 16.89
CA GLY A 473 23.13 -8.39 17.86
C GLY A 473 23.20 -9.91 17.70
N ASP A 474 23.79 -10.62 18.68
CA ASP A 474 23.97 -12.07 18.64
C ASP A 474 22.65 -12.86 18.54
N VAL A 475 21.53 -12.30 19.02
CA VAL A 475 20.20 -12.93 18.87
C VAL A 475 19.86 -13.11 17.40
N PHE A 476 20.16 -12.13 16.54
CA PHE A 476 19.91 -12.23 15.10
C PHE A 476 20.78 -13.32 14.42
N ARG A 477 22.00 -13.59 14.92
CA ARG A 477 22.77 -14.73 14.42
C ARG A 477 22.11 -16.07 14.78
N ALA A 478 21.51 -16.18 15.96
CA ALA A 478 20.76 -17.37 16.35
C ALA A 478 19.51 -17.55 15.48
N MET A 479 18.76 -16.45 15.22
CA MET A 479 17.60 -16.45 14.33
C MET A 479 17.99 -16.84 12.90
N TYR A 480 19.00 -16.19 12.31
CA TYR A 480 19.52 -16.51 10.97
C TYR A 480 19.91 -17.98 10.84
N LYS A 481 20.66 -18.47 11.82
CA LYS A 481 21.04 -19.88 11.86
C LYS A 481 19.81 -20.79 11.92
N ARG A 482 18.79 -20.43 12.73
CA ARG A 482 17.58 -21.23 12.85
C ARG A 482 16.80 -21.32 11.55
N VAL A 483 16.67 -20.20 10.81
CA VAL A 483 16.04 -20.21 9.49
C VAL A 483 16.75 -21.20 8.57
N HIS A 484 18.07 -21.11 8.44
CA HIS A 484 18.85 -22.00 7.55
C HIS A 484 18.93 -23.46 8.04
N ASP A 485 18.76 -23.73 9.33
CA ASP A 485 18.62 -25.10 9.85
C ASP A 485 17.31 -25.76 9.39
N ILE A 486 16.25 -24.97 9.10
CA ILE A 486 14.96 -25.47 8.63
C ILE A 486 14.88 -25.40 7.10
N ASP A 487 15.21 -24.26 6.53
CA ASP A 487 15.17 -23.99 5.08
C ASP A 487 16.51 -23.43 4.59
N PRO A 488 17.42 -24.30 4.15
CA PRO A 488 18.74 -23.87 3.68
C PRO A 488 18.71 -23.22 2.27
N ASN A 489 17.58 -23.25 1.57
CA ASN A 489 17.51 -22.88 0.16
C ASN A 489 17.04 -21.45 -0.08
N ARG A 490 16.13 -20.92 0.78
CA ARG A 490 15.67 -19.54 0.65
C ARG A 490 16.63 -18.58 1.35
N PRO A 491 16.93 -17.42 0.74
CA PRO A 491 17.74 -16.38 1.36
C PRO A 491 17.02 -15.72 2.53
N VAL A 492 17.84 -15.15 3.41
CA VAL A 492 17.40 -14.39 4.57
C VAL A 492 17.69 -12.92 4.38
N HIS A 493 16.73 -12.09 4.74
CA HIS A 493 16.75 -10.64 4.70
C HIS A 493 16.75 -10.06 6.12
N TYR A 494 17.53 -9.02 6.34
CA TYR A 494 17.44 -8.17 7.52
C TYR A 494 18.09 -6.80 7.28
N GLU A 495 17.35 -5.70 7.47
CA GLU A 495 17.80 -4.31 7.20
C GLU A 495 18.62 -3.71 8.36
N GLY A 496 18.37 -4.11 9.62
CA GLY A 496 19.01 -3.52 10.79
C GLY A 496 20.54 -3.65 10.85
N VAL A 497 21.12 -4.45 9.94
CA VAL A 497 22.57 -4.52 9.76
C VAL A 497 23.17 -3.17 9.27
N THR A 498 22.37 -2.27 8.75
CA THR A 498 22.80 -0.92 8.37
C THR A 498 23.32 -0.11 9.54
N HIS A 499 22.80 -0.38 10.74
CA HIS A 499 23.18 0.27 11.99
C HIS A 499 24.32 -0.45 12.73
N ASN A 500 24.55 -1.73 12.43
CA ASN A 500 25.62 -2.52 13.04
C ASN A 500 26.24 -3.50 12.03
N ARG A 501 27.20 -2.99 11.24
CA ARG A 501 27.85 -3.73 10.14
C ARG A 501 28.72 -4.93 10.60
N ASP A 502 28.98 -5.08 11.90
CA ASP A 502 29.68 -6.24 12.44
C ASP A 502 28.81 -7.54 12.32
N TYR A 503 27.50 -7.34 12.09
CA TYR A 503 26.53 -8.42 11.87
C TYR A 503 26.06 -8.53 10.41
N ASN A 504 26.85 -8.04 9.45
CA ASN A 504 26.50 -8.12 8.03
C ASN A 504 26.37 -9.56 7.49
N ASP A 505 26.70 -10.55 8.30
CA ASP A 505 26.57 -11.99 8.05
C ASP A 505 25.16 -12.56 8.35
N VAL A 506 24.25 -11.79 8.95
CA VAL A 506 22.89 -12.26 9.26
C VAL A 506 21.86 -11.94 8.16
N THR A 507 22.30 -11.48 6.99
CA THR A 507 21.45 -11.26 5.83
C THR A 507 22.20 -11.64 4.54
N ASP A 508 21.50 -12.21 3.58
CA ASP A 508 22.03 -12.58 2.26
C ASP A 508 21.89 -11.45 1.23
N ILE A 509 21.11 -10.43 1.57
CA ILE A 509 20.69 -9.33 0.69
C ILE A 509 21.13 -8.00 1.34
N GLU A 510 21.67 -7.08 0.56
CA GLU A 510 21.83 -5.69 1.02
C GLU A 510 20.49 -4.99 0.90
N THR A 511 20.07 -4.35 1.98
CA THR A 511 18.80 -3.65 2.03
C THR A 511 18.92 -2.38 2.86
N ARG A 512 18.15 -1.38 2.52
CA ARG A 512 18.10 -0.10 3.23
C ARG A 512 16.70 0.45 3.19
N MET A 513 16.31 1.11 4.26
CA MET A 513 15.10 1.90 4.35
C MET A 513 15.37 3.31 3.86
N TYR A 514 14.49 3.83 3.03
CA TYR A 514 14.45 5.23 2.57
C TYR A 514 15.80 5.80 2.07
N ALA A 515 16.67 4.93 1.57
CA ALA A 515 17.91 5.38 0.96
C ALA A 515 17.62 6.10 -0.36
N HIS A 516 18.15 7.30 -0.54
CA HIS A 516 17.97 8.08 -1.76
C HIS A 516 18.60 7.36 -2.97
N ALA A 517 18.02 7.57 -4.14
CA ALA A 517 18.43 6.87 -5.37
C ALA A 517 19.92 7.04 -5.71
N ASP A 518 20.51 8.20 -5.44
CA ASP A 518 21.93 8.47 -5.66
C ASP A 518 22.83 7.67 -4.69
N ALA A 519 22.44 7.51 -3.43
CA ALA A 519 23.18 6.71 -2.45
C ALA A 519 23.12 5.21 -2.79
N ILE A 520 21.97 4.74 -3.33
CA ILE A 520 21.82 3.37 -3.84
C ILE A 520 22.71 3.18 -5.07
N GLU A 521 22.71 4.15 -5.99
CA GLU A 521 23.53 4.10 -7.19
C GLU A 521 25.04 4.07 -6.86
N GLU A 522 25.49 4.82 -5.84
CA GLU A 522 26.85 4.77 -5.36
C GLU A 522 27.25 3.36 -4.87
N TYR A 523 26.37 2.70 -4.10
CA TYR A 523 26.57 1.32 -3.68
C TYR A 523 26.71 0.38 -4.89
N LEU A 524 25.81 0.50 -5.86
CA LEU A 524 25.76 -0.37 -7.05
C LEU A 524 26.98 -0.19 -7.97
N LYS A 525 27.52 1.02 -8.08
CA LYS A 525 28.72 1.33 -8.89
C LYS A 525 30.00 0.68 -8.34
N ASN A 526 30.01 0.27 -7.07
CA ASN A 526 31.16 -0.34 -6.42
C ASN A 526 31.22 -1.87 -6.57
N ASP A 527 30.44 -2.46 -7.48
CA ASP A 527 30.30 -3.89 -7.74
C ASP A 527 30.10 -4.72 -6.45
N PRO A 528 29.01 -4.52 -5.75
CA PRO A 528 28.75 -5.17 -4.48
C PRO A 528 28.60 -6.68 -4.60
N GLN A 529 28.84 -7.42 -3.50
CA GLN A 529 28.74 -8.87 -3.48
C GLN A 529 27.28 -9.37 -3.32
N LYS A 530 26.45 -8.59 -2.62
CA LYS A 530 25.03 -8.92 -2.37
C LYS A 530 24.13 -8.21 -3.37
N PRO A 531 22.96 -8.81 -3.74
CA PRO A 531 21.91 -8.10 -4.43
C PRO A 531 21.34 -7.00 -3.53
N TYR A 532 20.72 -5.99 -4.13
CA TYR A 532 20.13 -4.87 -3.42
C TYR A 532 18.61 -4.83 -3.61
N ILE A 533 17.88 -4.63 -2.52
CA ILE A 533 16.47 -4.22 -2.51
C ILE A 533 16.28 -3.05 -1.54
N SER A 534 15.33 -2.15 -1.82
CA SER A 534 14.81 -1.22 -0.83
C SER A 534 13.68 -1.91 -0.08
N CYS A 535 13.90 -2.31 1.17
CA CYS A 535 12.82 -2.97 1.93
C CYS A 535 11.68 -2.01 2.25
N GLU A 536 11.99 -0.71 2.35
CA GLU A 536 11.03 0.38 2.40
C GLU A 536 11.56 1.57 1.62
N TYR A 537 10.71 2.16 0.78
CA TYR A 537 11.00 3.38 0.03
C TYR A 537 9.69 4.05 -0.41
N MET A 538 9.76 5.26 -0.93
CA MET A 538 8.57 5.95 -1.45
C MET A 538 7.44 6.00 -0.42
N HIS A 539 7.74 6.66 0.73
CA HIS A 539 6.75 6.78 1.80
C HIS A 539 5.45 7.44 1.31
N ALA A 540 4.40 6.63 1.20
CA ALA A 540 3.18 7.01 0.49
C ALA A 540 2.18 7.80 1.35
N MET A 541 2.66 8.53 2.36
CA MET A 541 1.85 9.36 3.24
C MET A 541 1.25 10.55 2.48
N GLY A 542 -0.08 10.70 2.56
CA GLY A 542 -0.80 11.79 1.92
C GLY A 542 -0.52 11.90 0.42
N ASN A 543 -0.32 13.12 -0.07
CA ASN A 543 0.01 13.42 -1.47
C ASN A 543 1.52 13.32 -1.68
N SER A 544 2.00 12.16 -2.13
CA SER A 544 3.41 11.76 -2.20
C SER A 544 3.73 10.89 -3.42
N CYS A 545 4.76 10.02 -3.33
CA CYS A 545 5.28 9.17 -4.40
C CYS A 545 5.78 9.97 -5.62
N GLY A 546 6.27 11.18 -5.39
CA GLY A 546 7.03 11.93 -6.38
C GLY A 546 8.42 11.33 -6.61
N ASN A 547 9.05 11.58 -7.76
CA ASN A 547 10.38 11.10 -8.16
C ASN A 547 10.61 9.56 -8.12
N MET A 548 9.57 8.75 -8.10
CA MET A 548 9.68 7.29 -8.10
C MET A 548 10.41 6.75 -9.35
N ASP A 549 10.37 7.46 -10.46
CA ASP A 549 11.08 7.12 -11.69
C ASP A 549 12.61 7.12 -11.54
N GLU A 550 13.16 7.86 -10.56
CA GLU A 550 14.59 7.84 -10.26
C GLU A 550 15.04 6.49 -9.68
N TYR A 551 14.17 5.85 -8.88
CA TYR A 551 14.41 4.52 -8.32
C TYR A 551 14.22 3.41 -9.35
N THR A 552 13.15 3.45 -10.14
CA THR A 552 12.94 2.45 -11.19
C THR A 552 14.02 2.53 -12.28
N ALA A 553 14.60 3.71 -12.51
CA ALA A 553 15.75 3.87 -13.41
C ALA A 553 16.99 3.08 -12.94
N LEU A 554 17.10 2.72 -11.65
CA LEU A 554 18.21 1.90 -11.14
C LEU A 554 18.15 0.45 -11.58
N GLU A 555 17.01 -0.02 -12.14
CA GLU A 555 16.87 -1.37 -12.71
C GLU A 555 17.90 -1.68 -13.83
N ARG A 556 18.54 -0.64 -14.40
CA ARG A 556 19.67 -0.76 -15.32
C ARG A 556 20.90 -1.44 -14.70
N TYR A 557 21.02 -1.43 -13.37
CA TYR A 557 22.07 -2.14 -12.63
C TYR A 557 21.59 -3.56 -12.32
N PRO A 558 22.33 -4.62 -12.72
CA PRO A 558 21.86 -6.00 -12.54
C PRO A 558 21.57 -6.38 -11.08
N LYS A 559 22.32 -5.80 -10.13
CA LYS A 559 22.20 -6.08 -8.70
C LYS A 559 21.16 -5.22 -7.97
N TYR A 560 20.56 -4.22 -8.62
CA TYR A 560 19.37 -3.55 -8.11
C TYR A 560 18.14 -4.38 -8.47
N GLN A 561 17.43 -4.86 -7.50
CA GLN A 561 16.33 -5.79 -7.72
C GLN A 561 15.01 -5.29 -7.14
N GLY A 562 14.81 -3.97 -7.17
CA GLY A 562 13.56 -3.32 -6.85
C GLY A 562 13.40 -2.93 -5.38
N GLY A 563 12.16 -2.83 -4.95
CA GLY A 563 11.84 -2.41 -3.59
C GLY A 563 10.35 -2.51 -3.25
N PHE A 564 10.04 -2.14 -2.01
CA PHE A 564 8.70 -2.21 -1.43
C PHE A 564 8.28 -0.82 -0.95
N ILE A 565 7.16 -0.32 -1.48
CA ILE A 565 6.61 1.00 -1.13
C ILE A 565 6.00 0.91 0.27
N TRP A 566 6.36 1.81 1.16
CA TRP A 566 5.71 1.99 2.44
C TRP A 566 4.53 2.97 2.33
N ASP A 567 3.25 2.56 2.54
CA ASP A 567 2.85 1.19 2.61
C ASP A 567 1.60 0.96 1.71
N PHE A 568 0.91 -0.14 1.90
CA PHE A 568 -0.20 -0.55 1.06
C PHE A 568 -1.50 0.18 1.37
N ILE A 569 -1.84 0.41 2.67
CA ILE A 569 -3.17 0.88 3.09
C ILE A 569 -3.10 1.90 4.23
N ASP A 570 -3.84 3.02 4.09
CA ASP A 570 -4.03 3.96 5.20
C ASP A 570 -4.64 3.25 6.41
N GLN A 571 -3.97 3.34 7.57
CA GLN A 571 -4.47 2.80 8.82
C GLN A 571 -5.29 3.87 9.57
N ALA A 572 -6.50 4.17 9.08
CA ALA A 572 -7.42 5.10 9.72
C ALA A 572 -8.70 4.39 10.18
N ILE A 573 -9.21 4.76 11.34
CA ILE A 573 -10.35 4.12 11.99
C ILE A 573 -11.59 4.99 11.86
N TYR A 574 -12.74 4.39 11.50
CA TYR A 574 -14.01 5.09 11.55
C TYR A 574 -14.44 5.38 12.98
N ALA A 575 -14.72 6.66 13.26
CA ALA A 575 -15.31 7.09 14.52
C ALA A 575 -16.62 7.84 14.28
N THR A 576 -17.59 7.63 15.18
CA THR A 576 -18.86 8.38 15.16
C THR A 576 -18.66 9.70 15.91
N GLN A 577 -18.91 10.80 15.22
CA GLN A 577 -18.81 12.15 15.75
C GLN A 577 -20.02 12.50 16.63
N PRO A 578 -19.91 13.55 17.49
CA PRO A 578 -21.04 13.95 18.37
C PRO A 578 -22.32 14.32 17.61
N ASP A 579 -22.25 14.69 16.35
CA ASP A 579 -23.39 15.00 15.50
C ASP A 579 -24.03 13.76 14.85
N GLY A 580 -23.46 12.57 15.07
CA GLY A 580 -23.90 11.29 14.52
C GLY A 580 -23.32 10.95 13.14
N THR A 581 -22.48 11.79 12.57
CA THR A 581 -21.74 11.47 11.34
C THR A 581 -20.58 10.52 11.63
N THR A 582 -20.13 9.77 10.63
CA THR A 582 -18.99 8.88 10.73
C THR A 582 -17.88 9.39 9.82
N SER A 583 -16.69 9.55 10.37
CA SER A 583 -15.49 9.98 9.63
C SER A 583 -14.28 9.13 10.01
N LEU A 584 -13.30 9.11 9.12
CA LEU A 584 -11.99 8.49 9.39
C LEU A 584 -11.20 9.36 10.37
N ARG A 585 -10.50 8.70 11.28
CA ARG A 585 -9.66 9.31 12.31
C ARG A 585 -8.32 8.62 12.35
N TYR A 586 -7.31 9.37 12.75
CA TYR A 586 -5.94 8.92 12.95
C TYR A 586 -5.51 9.03 14.42
N GLY A 587 -4.27 8.74 14.74
CA GLY A 587 -3.73 8.80 16.10
C GLY A 587 -3.94 10.16 16.78
N GLY A 588 -4.16 10.16 18.08
CA GLY A 588 -4.44 11.38 18.87
C GLY A 588 -5.91 11.77 18.96
N ASP A 589 -6.74 11.32 18.02
CA ASP A 589 -8.18 11.64 17.97
C ASP A 589 -9.00 10.93 19.06
N PHE A 590 -8.48 9.85 19.59
CA PHE A 590 -9.13 9.03 20.62
C PHE A 590 -8.70 9.40 22.04
N GLY A 591 -8.02 10.54 22.21
CA GLY A 591 -7.47 10.97 23.47
C GLY A 591 -6.21 10.22 23.88
N ASP A 592 -5.67 9.44 22.97
CA ASP A 592 -4.43 8.69 23.11
C ASP A 592 -3.21 9.62 23.15
N ARG A 593 -2.38 9.41 24.16
CA ARG A 593 -1.09 10.10 24.37
C ARG A 593 -0.12 9.10 25.02
N PRO A 594 1.13 9.02 24.55
CA PRO A 594 1.66 9.68 23.33
C PRO A 594 0.95 9.23 22.06
N SER A 595 1.18 9.96 20.94
CA SER A 595 0.64 9.62 19.63
C SER A 595 1.50 10.23 18.51
N ASP A 596 1.65 9.52 17.42
CA ASP A 596 2.33 9.98 16.20
C ASP A 596 1.34 10.43 15.12
N TYR A 597 0.10 10.71 15.52
CA TYR A 597 -0.96 11.35 14.74
C TYR A 597 -1.23 10.70 13.37
N GLU A 598 -1.14 11.50 12.27
CA GLU A 598 -1.47 11.11 10.91
C GLU A 598 -0.45 10.17 10.24
N PHE A 599 0.67 9.87 10.89
CA PHE A 599 1.66 8.91 10.39
C PHE A 599 1.10 7.49 10.15
N SER A 600 -0.09 7.19 10.66
CA SER A 600 -0.82 5.96 10.31
C SER A 600 -1.43 5.96 8.89
N GLY A 601 -1.33 7.08 8.15
CA GLY A 601 -1.98 7.30 6.86
C GLY A 601 -1.00 7.36 5.69
N ASN A 602 -0.39 6.24 5.31
CA ASN A 602 0.67 6.17 4.29
C ASN A 602 0.39 5.15 3.16
N GLY A 603 -0.91 4.91 2.87
CA GLY A 603 -1.32 3.89 1.91
C GLY A 603 -1.30 4.28 0.43
N LEU A 604 -1.00 3.30 -0.43
CA LEU A 604 -1.32 3.32 -1.85
C LEU A 604 -2.84 3.25 -2.09
N VAL A 605 -3.57 2.69 -1.15
CA VAL A 605 -5.03 2.76 -1.09
C VAL A 605 -5.45 3.49 0.18
N PHE A 606 -6.58 4.21 0.09
CA PHE A 606 -7.23 4.75 1.27
C PHE A 606 -7.69 3.62 2.20
N ALA A 607 -8.00 3.96 3.46
CA ALA A 607 -8.42 2.98 4.45
C ALA A 607 -9.62 2.11 3.99
N ASP A 608 -10.46 2.60 3.09
CA ASP A 608 -11.59 1.88 2.48
C ASP A 608 -11.23 1.09 1.21
N ARG A 609 -9.94 0.87 0.95
CA ARG A 609 -9.36 0.16 -0.21
C ARG A 609 -9.59 0.80 -1.57
N LYS A 610 -10.08 2.03 -1.64
CA LYS A 610 -10.08 2.76 -2.90
C LYS A 610 -8.65 3.17 -3.27
N PRO A 611 -8.24 3.03 -4.54
CA PRO A 611 -6.94 3.52 -4.97
C PRO A 611 -6.77 5.02 -4.67
N THR A 612 -5.61 5.40 -4.16
CA THR A 612 -5.22 6.80 -4.11
C THR A 612 -4.75 7.27 -5.49
N PRO A 613 -4.70 8.57 -5.77
CA PRO A 613 -4.18 9.07 -7.05
C PRO A 613 -2.74 8.61 -7.36
N LYS A 614 -1.93 8.34 -6.34
CA LYS A 614 -0.55 7.81 -6.48
C LYS A 614 -0.49 6.47 -7.22
N ALA A 615 -1.54 5.65 -7.10
CA ALA A 615 -1.60 4.34 -7.73
C ALA A 615 -1.48 4.39 -9.27
N GLN A 616 -1.85 5.52 -9.89
CA GLN A 616 -1.68 5.75 -11.33
C GLN A 616 -0.19 5.78 -11.71
N GLU A 617 0.63 6.50 -10.97
CA GLU A 617 2.08 6.59 -11.16
C GLU A 617 2.75 5.24 -10.97
N VAL A 618 2.45 4.58 -9.84
CA VAL A 618 2.97 3.24 -9.50
C VAL A 618 2.63 2.23 -10.60
N LYS A 619 1.39 2.21 -11.06
CA LYS A 619 0.95 1.31 -12.13
C LYS A 619 1.77 1.45 -13.40
N GLN A 620 2.07 2.66 -13.83
CA GLN A 620 2.83 2.90 -15.06
C GLN A 620 4.31 2.57 -14.87
N LEU A 621 4.92 2.97 -13.77
CA LEU A 621 6.33 2.73 -13.48
C LEU A 621 6.63 1.25 -13.20
N TYR A 622 5.69 0.53 -12.60
CA TYR A 622 5.83 -0.90 -12.33
C TYR A 622 5.44 -1.81 -13.50
N SER A 623 5.07 -1.23 -14.65
CA SER A 623 4.82 -2.04 -15.85
C SER A 623 6.08 -2.81 -16.28
N ASN A 624 5.90 -4.07 -16.71
CA ASN A 624 6.95 -4.88 -17.35
C ASN A 624 7.05 -4.65 -18.86
N VAL A 625 6.13 -3.90 -19.45
CA VAL A 625 6.13 -3.61 -20.89
C VAL A 625 6.23 -2.11 -21.09
N HIS A 626 7.40 -1.67 -21.55
CA HIS A 626 7.66 -0.27 -21.86
C HIS A 626 7.42 -0.03 -23.35
N ILE A 627 6.68 1.04 -23.65
CA ILE A 627 6.20 1.32 -25.00
C ILE A 627 6.64 2.73 -25.40
N ASP A 628 7.60 2.81 -26.32
CA ASP A 628 8.02 4.07 -26.93
C ASP A 628 7.36 4.25 -28.29
N VAL A 629 6.65 5.35 -28.46
CA VAL A 629 5.86 5.63 -29.67
C VAL A 629 6.55 6.71 -30.51
N ALA A 630 6.69 6.44 -31.81
CA ALA A 630 7.20 7.39 -32.80
C ALA A 630 6.24 7.50 -33.99
N GLU A 631 6.48 8.47 -34.90
CA GLU A 631 5.61 8.75 -36.06
C GLU A 631 5.58 7.60 -37.09
N ASP A 632 6.52 6.70 -37.07
CA ASP A 632 6.66 5.58 -38.02
C ASP A 632 6.77 4.23 -37.36
N SER A 633 6.87 4.19 -36.04
CA SER A 633 7.21 2.96 -35.34
C SER A 633 6.76 2.97 -33.87
N VAL A 634 6.74 1.77 -33.29
CA VAL A 634 6.57 1.55 -31.86
C VAL A 634 7.71 0.65 -31.38
N THR A 635 8.46 1.07 -30.38
CA THR A 635 9.44 0.22 -29.73
C THR A 635 8.82 -0.38 -28.48
N ILE A 636 8.83 -1.69 -28.36
CA ILE A 636 8.35 -2.42 -27.19
C ILE A 636 9.55 -3.10 -26.54
N LYS A 637 9.82 -2.74 -25.30
CA LYS A 637 10.73 -3.47 -24.41
C LYS A 637 9.88 -4.33 -23.48
N ASN A 638 10.05 -5.63 -23.54
CA ASN A 638 9.33 -6.61 -22.74
C ASN A 638 10.22 -7.13 -21.61
N ASP A 639 10.05 -6.60 -20.40
CA ASP A 639 10.78 -7.02 -19.21
C ASP A 639 10.06 -8.14 -18.43
N ASN A 640 8.97 -8.73 -18.97
CA ASN A 640 8.45 -9.97 -18.42
C ASN A 640 9.54 -11.05 -18.45
N LEU A 641 9.53 -11.93 -17.46
CA LEU A 641 10.51 -12.99 -17.32
C LEU A 641 10.22 -14.17 -18.27
N PHE A 642 8.93 -14.45 -18.48
CA PHE A 642 8.48 -15.67 -19.18
C PHE A 642 7.43 -15.37 -20.27
N THR A 643 6.65 -14.31 -20.13
CA THR A 643 5.47 -14.04 -20.98
C THR A 643 5.83 -13.18 -22.19
N SER A 644 5.54 -13.68 -23.40
CA SER A 644 5.60 -12.87 -24.63
C SER A 644 4.48 -11.84 -24.66
N THR A 645 4.75 -10.66 -25.26
CA THR A 645 3.70 -9.66 -25.47
C THR A 645 2.62 -10.12 -26.46
N GLY A 646 2.83 -11.22 -27.21
CA GLY A 646 1.81 -11.86 -28.04
C GLY A 646 0.57 -12.36 -27.30
N GLU A 647 0.64 -12.52 -25.95
CA GLU A 647 -0.52 -12.85 -25.10
C GLU A 647 -1.46 -11.65 -24.85
N TYR A 648 -1.05 -10.44 -25.22
CA TYR A 648 -1.81 -9.20 -25.03
C TYR A 648 -2.37 -8.65 -26.34
N THR A 649 -3.32 -7.72 -26.21
CA THR A 649 -3.83 -6.90 -27.30
C THR A 649 -3.30 -5.48 -27.16
N PHE A 650 -2.80 -4.88 -28.22
CA PHE A 650 -2.39 -3.49 -28.27
C PHE A 650 -3.43 -2.66 -29.01
N VAL A 651 -3.91 -1.62 -28.35
CA VAL A 651 -4.84 -0.64 -28.94
C VAL A 651 -4.06 0.59 -29.33
N LEU A 652 -4.03 0.90 -30.60
CA LEU A 652 -3.39 2.07 -31.17
C LEU A 652 -4.43 3.14 -31.41
N ARG A 653 -4.17 4.38 -31.02
CA ARG A 653 -5.07 5.54 -31.20
C ARG A 653 -4.34 6.73 -31.75
N VAL A 654 -5.05 7.53 -32.52
CA VAL A 654 -4.67 8.91 -32.83
C VAL A 654 -5.69 9.83 -32.20
N LEU A 655 -5.23 10.75 -31.37
CA LEU A 655 -6.06 11.82 -30.78
C LEU A 655 -5.71 13.12 -31.48
N ALA A 656 -6.70 13.86 -31.97
CA ALA A 656 -6.53 15.18 -32.58
C ALA A 656 -7.01 16.25 -31.59
N ASP A 657 -6.12 17.13 -31.15
CA ASP A 657 -6.39 18.11 -30.07
C ASP A 657 -7.05 17.43 -28.83
N GLY A 658 -6.65 16.18 -28.53
CA GLY A 658 -7.13 15.34 -27.43
C GLY A 658 -8.32 14.44 -27.75
N GLU A 659 -9.03 14.64 -28.83
CA GLU A 659 -10.19 13.81 -29.19
C GLU A 659 -9.79 12.61 -30.06
N PRO A 660 -10.25 11.40 -29.74
CA PRO A 660 -9.91 10.21 -30.51
C PRO A 660 -10.54 10.26 -31.91
N VAL A 661 -9.69 10.25 -32.94
CA VAL A 661 -10.11 10.30 -34.36
C VAL A 661 -9.85 9.01 -35.12
N TRP A 662 -9.01 8.14 -34.59
CA TRP A 662 -8.71 6.84 -35.17
C TRP A 662 -8.30 5.83 -34.10
N GLN A 663 -8.66 4.58 -34.32
CA GLN A 663 -8.27 3.46 -33.47
C GLN A 663 -8.05 2.20 -34.31
N SER A 664 -7.07 1.37 -33.90
CA SER A 664 -6.81 0.05 -34.45
C SER A 664 -6.33 -0.88 -33.34
N GLU A 665 -6.60 -2.19 -33.51
CA GLU A 665 -6.07 -3.22 -32.63
C GLU A 665 -4.97 -3.99 -33.34
N ARG A 666 -3.90 -4.33 -32.61
CA ARG A 666 -2.76 -5.09 -33.09
C ARG A 666 -2.33 -6.13 -32.06
N ARG A 667 -1.64 -7.15 -32.54
CA ARG A 667 -0.80 -8.00 -31.71
C ARG A 667 0.65 -7.72 -32.05
N PHE A 668 1.44 -7.44 -31.06
CA PHE A 668 2.89 -7.34 -31.13
C PHE A 668 3.46 -8.49 -30.30
N ASP A 669 4.24 -9.35 -30.92
CA ASP A 669 4.76 -10.57 -30.30
C ASP A 669 6.27 -10.40 -30.07
N VAL A 670 6.60 -9.71 -28.96
CA VAL A 670 7.97 -9.49 -28.51
C VAL A 670 8.28 -10.51 -27.40
N PRO A 671 9.26 -11.37 -27.58
CA PRO A 671 9.61 -12.36 -26.57
C PRO A 671 10.00 -11.73 -25.23
N ALA A 672 9.81 -12.49 -24.14
CA ALA A 672 10.25 -12.10 -22.80
C ALA A 672 11.74 -11.72 -22.78
N GLY A 673 12.10 -10.65 -22.08
CA GLY A 673 13.46 -10.14 -21.96
C GLY A 673 14.03 -9.53 -23.26
N SER A 674 13.18 -9.17 -24.23
CA SER A 674 13.58 -8.66 -25.54
C SER A 674 13.05 -7.26 -25.80
N THR A 675 13.69 -6.55 -26.73
CA THR A 675 13.25 -5.25 -27.23
C THR A 675 13.15 -5.29 -28.73
N GLU A 676 12.00 -4.88 -29.28
CA GLU A 676 11.80 -4.83 -30.72
C GLU A 676 11.23 -3.48 -31.15
N LYS A 677 11.72 -2.97 -32.27
CA LYS A 677 11.15 -1.83 -32.99
C LYS A 677 10.25 -2.34 -34.11
N LEU A 678 9.00 -1.94 -34.08
CA LEU A 678 7.94 -2.42 -34.95
C LEU A 678 7.42 -1.26 -35.81
N ASP A 679 7.37 -1.44 -37.13
CA ASP A 679 6.86 -0.40 -38.02
C ASP A 679 5.34 -0.24 -37.85
N VAL A 680 4.89 0.99 -37.74
CA VAL A 680 3.47 1.37 -37.65
C VAL A 680 3.15 2.47 -38.66
N ASP A 681 2.21 2.17 -39.54
CA ASP A 681 1.69 3.17 -40.49
C ASP A 681 0.50 3.87 -39.87
N TRP A 682 0.79 5.02 -39.21
CA TRP A 682 -0.22 5.87 -38.65
C TRP A 682 -0.91 6.72 -39.72
N PRO A 683 -2.23 6.87 -39.72
CA PRO A 683 -2.93 7.65 -40.73
C PRO A 683 -2.85 9.17 -40.49
N LEU A 684 -1.65 9.69 -40.24
CA LEU A 684 -1.42 11.07 -39.81
C LEU A 684 -1.88 12.10 -40.82
N ASP A 685 -1.66 11.83 -42.11
CA ASP A 685 -2.03 12.74 -43.19
C ASP A 685 -3.55 13.04 -43.26
N LEU A 686 -4.37 12.13 -42.68
CA LEU A 686 -5.83 12.33 -42.65
C LEU A 686 -6.26 13.35 -41.58
N TYR A 687 -5.45 13.59 -40.59
CA TYR A 687 -5.84 14.36 -39.36
C TYR A 687 -4.94 15.56 -39.08
N ARG A 688 -3.72 15.59 -39.62
CA ARG A 688 -2.71 16.62 -39.35
C ARG A 688 -3.19 18.04 -39.71
N ASP A 689 -3.90 18.23 -40.81
CA ASP A 689 -4.43 19.55 -41.26
C ASP A 689 -5.58 20.05 -40.39
N GLY A 690 -6.24 19.20 -39.64
CA GLY A 690 -7.39 19.51 -38.79
C GLY A 690 -7.06 19.78 -37.34
N ALA A 691 -5.83 19.48 -36.89
CA ALA A 691 -5.41 19.51 -35.50
C ALA A 691 -4.21 20.44 -35.30
N SER A 692 -4.10 21.03 -34.09
CA SER A 692 -2.94 21.77 -33.64
C SER A 692 -1.82 20.79 -33.21
N GLU A 693 -2.20 19.70 -32.59
CA GLU A 693 -1.33 18.59 -32.22
C GLU A 693 -2.08 17.26 -32.34
N LEU A 694 -1.32 16.19 -32.59
CA LEU A 694 -1.81 14.81 -32.58
C LEU A 694 -1.10 14.07 -31.43
N VAL A 695 -1.84 13.27 -30.67
CA VAL A 695 -1.27 12.34 -29.72
C VAL A 695 -1.38 10.94 -30.30
N LEU A 696 -0.25 10.26 -30.47
CA LEU A 696 -0.18 8.87 -30.84
C LEU A 696 -0.09 8.04 -29.56
N GLU A 697 -1.04 7.15 -29.37
CA GLU A 697 -1.14 6.31 -28.19
C GLU A 697 -1.10 4.84 -28.57
N VAL A 698 -0.36 4.06 -27.78
CA VAL A 698 -0.39 2.60 -27.79
C VAL A 698 -0.68 2.12 -26.37
N SER A 699 -1.72 1.31 -26.22
CA SER A 699 -2.19 0.79 -24.94
C SER A 699 -2.12 -0.73 -24.94
N GLN A 700 -1.34 -1.32 -24.00
CA GLN A 700 -1.30 -2.77 -23.75
C GLN A 700 -2.51 -3.19 -22.93
N ARG A 701 -3.23 -4.23 -23.37
CA ARG A 701 -4.45 -4.71 -22.73
C ARG A 701 -4.51 -6.21 -22.62
N LEU A 702 -5.17 -6.71 -21.57
CA LEU A 702 -5.47 -8.13 -21.45
C LEU A 702 -6.30 -8.61 -22.65
N ALA A 703 -5.83 -9.65 -23.36
CA ALA A 703 -6.57 -10.25 -24.46
C ALA A 703 -7.75 -11.12 -23.97
N LYS A 704 -7.66 -11.65 -22.75
CA LYS A 704 -8.64 -12.51 -22.09
C LYS A 704 -8.91 -12.02 -20.66
N ALA A 705 -10.05 -12.34 -20.11
CA ALA A 705 -10.32 -12.14 -18.69
C ALA A 705 -9.44 -13.07 -17.83
N THR A 706 -9.04 -12.56 -16.66
CA THR A 706 -8.34 -13.29 -15.61
C THR A 706 -9.23 -13.33 -14.36
N ASN A 707 -8.77 -13.96 -13.28
CA ASN A 707 -9.45 -13.92 -11.98
C ASN A 707 -9.42 -12.54 -11.29
N TRP A 708 -8.60 -11.59 -11.79
CA TRP A 708 -8.42 -10.25 -11.20
C TRP A 708 -8.85 -9.10 -12.13
N ALA A 709 -9.04 -9.33 -13.44
CA ALA A 709 -9.50 -8.29 -14.37
C ALA A 709 -10.23 -8.85 -15.60
N VAL A 710 -11.09 -8.02 -16.18
CA VAL A 710 -11.81 -8.34 -17.42
C VAL A 710 -10.90 -8.22 -18.64
N ALA A 711 -11.28 -8.88 -19.73
CA ALA A 711 -10.61 -8.68 -21.04
C ALA A 711 -10.69 -7.19 -21.44
N GLY A 712 -9.61 -6.67 -22.03
CA GLY A 712 -9.48 -5.27 -22.40
C GLY A 712 -8.97 -4.35 -21.29
N TYR A 713 -8.75 -4.87 -20.05
CA TYR A 713 -8.13 -4.10 -18.98
C TYR A 713 -6.74 -3.64 -19.40
N GLU A 714 -6.45 -2.34 -19.22
CA GLU A 714 -5.17 -1.72 -19.61
C GLU A 714 -4.11 -1.95 -18.53
N LEU A 715 -2.94 -2.41 -18.96
CA LEU A 715 -1.78 -2.68 -18.10
C LEU A 715 -0.74 -1.57 -18.18
N ALA A 716 -0.46 -1.09 -19.40
CA ALA A 716 0.54 -0.08 -19.68
C ALA A 716 0.17 0.73 -20.92
N PHE A 717 0.81 1.85 -21.11
CA PHE A 717 0.67 2.67 -22.32
C PHE A 717 1.99 3.36 -22.67
N GLY A 718 2.06 3.82 -23.93
CA GLY A 718 3.06 4.75 -24.42
C GLY A 718 2.39 5.82 -25.27
N GLN A 719 2.88 7.04 -25.22
CA GLN A 719 2.37 8.15 -26.02
C GLN A 719 3.50 9.03 -26.56
N THR A 720 3.23 9.65 -27.72
CA THR A 720 4.05 10.75 -28.21
C THR A 720 3.18 11.83 -28.82
N VAL A 721 3.64 13.09 -28.71
CA VAL A 721 2.95 14.25 -29.30
C VAL A 721 3.61 14.64 -30.60
N VAL A 722 2.83 14.78 -31.63
CA VAL A 722 3.25 15.18 -32.98
C VAL A 722 2.57 16.48 -33.37
N ALA A 723 3.31 17.39 -33.95
CA ALA A 723 2.75 18.65 -34.39
C ALA A 723 1.69 18.45 -35.50
N GLY A 724 0.56 19.06 -35.28
CA GLY A 724 -0.44 19.23 -36.35
C GLY A 724 -0.06 20.36 -37.32
N SER A 725 -0.87 20.56 -38.34
CA SER A 725 -0.69 21.64 -39.31
C SER A 725 -1.91 22.53 -39.45
N LYS A 726 -2.81 22.48 -38.47
CA LYS A 726 -3.97 23.35 -38.39
C LYS A 726 -3.50 24.79 -38.47
N LYS A 727 -3.93 25.47 -39.54
CA LYS A 727 -3.66 26.91 -39.65
C LYS A 727 -4.36 27.62 -38.51
N ALA A 728 -3.65 28.55 -37.89
CA ALA A 728 -4.25 29.49 -36.95
C ALA A 728 -5.59 29.99 -37.50
N SER A 729 -6.62 29.87 -36.71
CA SER A 729 -7.93 30.41 -37.10
C SER A 729 -7.74 31.88 -37.48
N ALA A 730 -8.26 32.30 -38.62
CA ALA A 730 -8.26 33.73 -38.92
C ALA A 730 -8.84 34.46 -37.69
N PRO A 731 -8.23 35.57 -37.24
CA PRO A 731 -8.71 36.26 -36.07
C PRO A 731 -10.21 36.50 -36.24
N VAL A 732 -10.97 36.09 -35.24
CA VAL A 732 -12.44 36.27 -35.24
C VAL A 732 -12.67 37.74 -35.49
N LYS A 733 -13.37 38.07 -36.57
CA LYS A 733 -13.61 39.49 -36.86
C LYS A 733 -14.33 40.09 -35.67
N PRO A 734 -13.89 41.25 -35.21
CA PRO A 734 -14.59 41.99 -34.18
C PRO A 734 -16.07 42.12 -34.58
N VAL A 735 -16.97 41.80 -33.67
CA VAL A 735 -18.38 41.97 -33.82
C VAL A 735 -18.74 43.39 -33.45
N ASP A 736 -19.91 43.90 -33.94
CA ASP A 736 -20.45 45.18 -33.46
C ASP A 736 -20.51 45.14 -31.94
N GLY A 737 -19.65 45.92 -31.30
CA GLY A 737 -19.46 45.97 -29.86
C GLY A 737 -18.95 47.34 -29.43
N ILE A 738 -18.72 47.50 -28.15
CA ILE A 738 -18.33 48.77 -27.56
C ILE A 738 -17.17 48.54 -26.58
N VAL A 739 -16.09 49.27 -26.79
CA VAL A 739 -15.02 49.46 -25.81
C VAL A 739 -15.20 50.77 -25.10
N THR A 740 -15.34 50.79 -23.80
CA THR A 740 -15.51 51.99 -22.98
C THR A 740 -14.36 52.13 -22.00
N VAL A 741 -13.50 53.14 -22.19
CA VAL A 741 -12.45 53.46 -21.23
C VAL A 741 -12.95 54.53 -20.27
N GLY A 742 -13.51 54.11 -19.16
CA GLY A 742 -14.03 54.99 -18.12
C GLY A 742 -12.97 55.40 -17.10
N ARG A 743 -13.37 56.31 -16.20
CA ARG A 743 -12.51 56.83 -15.13
C ARG A 743 -12.12 55.72 -14.11
N TRP A 744 -13.07 54.84 -13.80
CA TRP A 744 -12.95 53.85 -12.75
C TRP A 744 -12.81 52.41 -13.28
N ASN A 745 -13.42 52.17 -14.42
CA ASN A 745 -13.43 50.88 -15.06
C ASN A 745 -13.23 51.00 -16.58
N VAL A 746 -12.79 49.88 -17.16
CA VAL A 746 -12.77 49.64 -18.58
C VAL A 746 -13.78 48.54 -18.89
N GLY A 747 -14.73 48.78 -19.76
CA GLY A 747 -15.75 47.84 -20.19
C GLY A 747 -15.59 47.43 -21.64
N VAL A 748 -15.77 46.17 -21.96
CA VAL A 748 -15.84 45.62 -23.32
C VAL A 748 -17.14 44.84 -23.45
N GLN A 749 -17.94 45.16 -24.41
CA GLN A 749 -19.28 44.56 -24.66
C GLN A 749 -19.40 44.12 -26.10
N GLY A 750 -19.93 42.92 -26.34
CA GLY A 750 -20.27 42.43 -27.67
C GLY A 750 -20.72 40.96 -27.63
N SER A 751 -21.51 40.54 -28.62
CA SER A 751 -21.99 39.14 -28.71
C SER A 751 -22.66 38.58 -27.44
N GLY A 752 -23.34 39.44 -26.65
CA GLY A 752 -23.97 39.07 -25.38
C GLY A 752 -22.99 38.84 -24.23
N ARG A 753 -21.72 39.12 -24.44
CA ARG A 753 -20.64 39.05 -23.42
C ARG A 753 -20.29 40.46 -22.94
N GLU A 754 -19.90 40.53 -21.67
CA GLU A 754 -19.37 41.77 -21.09
C GLU A 754 -18.16 41.45 -20.22
N VAL A 755 -17.07 42.19 -20.41
CA VAL A 755 -15.86 42.18 -19.61
C VAL A 755 -15.73 43.50 -18.89
N LEU A 756 -15.57 43.49 -17.57
CA LEU A 756 -15.33 44.70 -16.80
C LEU A 756 -14.03 44.62 -16.03
N LEU A 757 -13.10 45.49 -16.35
CA LEU A 757 -11.78 45.61 -15.74
C LEU A 757 -11.75 46.84 -14.84
N SER A 758 -11.45 46.63 -13.55
CA SER A 758 -11.45 47.76 -12.57
C SER A 758 -10.07 48.39 -12.47
N ARG A 759 -10.00 49.72 -12.68
CA ARG A 759 -8.75 50.48 -12.50
C ARG A 759 -8.39 50.69 -11.06
N THR A 760 -9.35 50.65 -10.14
CA THR A 760 -9.13 50.89 -8.69
C THR A 760 -8.93 49.61 -7.90
N GLN A 761 -9.65 48.53 -8.25
CA GLN A 761 -9.47 47.21 -7.62
C GLN A 761 -8.34 46.41 -8.28
N GLY A 762 -7.94 46.81 -9.47
CA GLY A 762 -6.84 46.22 -10.21
C GLY A 762 -7.16 44.84 -10.79
N GLY A 763 -7.82 44.75 -11.96
CA GLY A 763 -8.05 43.48 -12.65
C GLY A 763 -9.49 43.22 -13.05
N LEU A 764 -9.78 42.00 -13.48
CA LEU A 764 -11.09 41.54 -13.93
C LEU A 764 -12.06 41.45 -12.75
N VAL A 765 -13.17 42.21 -12.80
CA VAL A 765 -14.16 42.27 -11.72
C VAL A 765 -15.54 41.76 -12.14
N SER A 766 -15.77 41.59 -13.45
CA SER A 766 -16.98 40.96 -13.98
C SER A 766 -16.68 40.37 -15.36
N TYR A 767 -17.17 39.18 -15.59
CA TYR A 767 -17.12 38.49 -16.88
C TYR A 767 -18.44 37.76 -17.08
N THR A 768 -19.29 38.29 -17.91
CA THR A 768 -20.67 37.83 -18.11
C THR A 768 -20.94 37.35 -19.52
N PHE A 769 -21.82 36.35 -19.63
CA PHE A 769 -22.41 35.91 -20.89
C PHE A 769 -23.93 35.78 -20.72
N ASN A 770 -24.70 36.47 -21.54
CA ASN A 770 -26.16 36.50 -21.46
C ASN A 770 -26.66 36.79 -20.03
N ASN A 771 -26.10 37.82 -19.38
CA ASN A 771 -26.36 38.26 -18.01
C ASN A 771 -26.05 37.19 -16.90
N ARG A 772 -25.22 36.22 -17.19
CA ARG A 772 -24.72 35.30 -16.18
C ARG A 772 -23.30 35.69 -15.80
N GLU A 773 -23.06 35.95 -14.52
CA GLU A 773 -21.76 36.30 -13.97
C GLU A 773 -20.95 35.03 -13.68
N PHE A 774 -19.69 35.03 -14.14
CA PHE A 774 -18.76 33.93 -13.88
C PHE A 774 -17.79 34.23 -12.73
N VAL A 775 -17.47 35.52 -12.52
CA VAL A 775 -16.47 35.96 -11.53
C VAL A 775 -17.15 36.43 -10.25
N LEU A 776 -16.90 35.76 -9.11
CA LEU A 776 -17.37 36.24 -7.80
C LEU A 776 -16.45 37.28 -7.18
N ARG A 777 -15.16 37.10 -7.36
CA ARG A 777 -14.11 37.98 -6.87
C ARG A 777 -13.06 38.17 -7.94
N ARG A 778 -12.40 39.29 -7.90
CA ARG A 778 -11.26 39.58 -8.75
C ARG A 778 -10.25 38.44 -8.61
N PRO A 779 -9.79 37.81 -9.72
CA PRO A 779 -8.71 36.82 -9.68
C PRO A 779 -7.46 37.37 -9.00
N ALA A 780 -6.80 36.56 -8.20
CA ALA A 780 -5.65 36.96 -7.41
C ALA A 780 -4.40 36.19 -7.82
N VAL A 781 -3.26 36.84 -7.76
CA VAL A 781 -1.97 36.16 -7.88
C VAL A 781 -1.87 35.15 -6.73
N THR A 782 -1.54 33.90 -7.03
CA THR A 782 -1.23 32.89 -6.04
C THR A 782 0.23 32.50 -6.08
N THR A 783 0.82 32.31 -4.90
CA THR A 783 2.22 31.91 -4.71
C THR A 783 2.32 30.75 -3.72
N PHE A 784 1.19 30.16 -3.34
CA PHE A 784 1.07 29.18 -2.27
C PHE A 784 0.21 27.99 -2.70
N ARG A 785 0.52 26.81 -2.17
CA ARG A 785 -0.34 25.63 -2.14
C ARG A 785 -0.48 25.16 -0.68
N ALA A 786 -1.53 24.40 -0.36
CA ALA A 786 -1.59 23.72 0.92
C ALA A 786 -0.41 22.76 1.05
N LEU A 787 0.19 22.70 2.23
CA LEU A 787 1.35 21.83 2.46
C LEU A 787 0.93 20.36 2.35
N THR A 788 1.73 19.56 1.66
CA THR A 788 1.65 18.10 1.74
C THR A 788 2.29 17.62 3.05
N ASP A 789 2.10 16.35 3.41
CA ASP A 789 2.78 15.78 4.57
C ASP A 789 4.31 15.80 4.39
N ASN A 790 4.80 15.57 3.17
CA ASN A 790 6.23 15.74 2.84
C ASN A 790 6.71 17.19 3.03
N ASP A 791 5.91 18.19 2.60
CA ASP A 791 6.25 19.60 2.82
C ASP A 791 6.37 19.93 4.32
N ARG A 792 5.50 19.35 5.16
CA ARG A 792 5.52 19.52 6.62
C ARG A 792 6.75 18.86 7.23
N GLY A 793 7.00 17.58 6.91
CA GLY A 793 8.15 16.82 7.41
C GLY A 793 9.49 17.42 7.02
N ALA A 794 9.62 17.92 5.79
CA ALA A 794 10.81 18.60 5.29
C ALA A 794 10.97 20.05 5.82
N GLY A 795 10.02 20.57 6.62
CA GLY A 795 10.08 21.93 7.14
C GLY A 795 9.79 23.03 6.11
N HIS A 796 9.23 22.70 4.95
CA HIS A 796 8.95 23.64 3.88
C HIS A 796 7.96 24.76 4.29
N GLY A 797 7.04 24.46 5.21
CA GLY A 797 6.15 25.46 5.78
C GLY A 797 6.88 26.61 6.46
N PHE A 798 7.99 26.29 7.16
CA PHE A 798 8.84 27.31 7.80
C PHE A 798 9.72 28.02 6.78
N GLU A 799 10.43 27.28 5.93
CA GLU A 799 11.37 27.85 4.97
C GLU A 799 10.70 28.75 3.94
N ARG A 800 9.49 28.36 3.48
CA ARG A 800 8.72 29.04 2.44
C ARG A 800 7.57 29.88 2.96
N ALA A 801 7.51 30.16 4.27
CA ALA A 801 6.40 30.87 4.95
C ALA A 801 6.03 32.22 4.29
N GLN A 802 7.01 32.92 3.71
CA GLN A 802 6.73 34.21 3.04
C GLN A 802 5.74 34.08 1.88
N TRP A 803 5.75 32.92 1.16
CA TRP A 803 4.90 32.73 -0.02
C TRP A 803 3.41 32.51 0.34
N LEU A 804 3.11 32.04 1.56
CA LEU A 804 1.73 31.92 2.05
C LEU A 804 0.99 33.26 1.99
N GLY A 805 1.63 34.35 2.41
CA GLY A 805 1.04 35.69 2.41
C GLY A 805 1.30 36.50 1.14
N ALA A 806 2.32 36.16 0.37
CA ALA A 806 2.83 36.99 -0.73
C ALA A 806 1.77 37.33 -1.76
N GLY A 807 1.10 36.33 -2.32
CA GLY A 807 -0.01 36.50 -3.27
C GLY A 807 -1.30 36.96 -2.62
N ARG A 808 -1.66 36.36 -1.47
CA ARG A 808 -2.92 36.66 -0.74
C ARG A 808 -3.07 38.14 -0.38
N TYR A 809 -1.99 38.79 0.03
CA TYR A 809 -1.95 40.20 0.45
C TYR A 809 -1.30 41.12 -0.59
N ALA A 810 -1.11 40.62 -1.84
CA ALA A 810 -0.63 41.41 -2.94
C ALA A 810 -1.56 42.61 -3.21
N ARG A 811 -0.96 43.77 -3.43
CA ARG A 811 -1.70 44.98 -3.67
C ARG A 811 -1.41 45.50 -5.08
N CYS A 812 -2.46 45.94 -5.81
CA CYS A 812 -2.30 46.63 -7.05
C CYS A 812 -1.79 48.07 -6.76
N ILE A 813 -0.62 48.39 -7.32
CA ILE A 813 0.03 49.67 -7.09
C ILE A 813 -0.01 50.57 -8.35
N GLY A 814 -0.44 50.04 -9.49
CA GLY A 814 -0.54 50.78 -10.73
C GLY A 814 -1.34 50.02 -11.78
N ASN A 815 -1.86 50.78 -12.74
CA ASN A 815 -2.47 50.25 -13.94
C ASN A 815 -2.11 51.10 -15.17
N GLU A 816 -2.01 50.41 -16.30
CA GLU A 816 -1.84 51.03 -17.63
C GLU A 816 -2.95 50.51 -18.54
N ILE A 817 -3.62 51.41 -19.26
CA ILE A 817 -4.71 51.06 -20.18
C ILE A 817 -4.32 51.53 -21.56
N GLU A 818 -4.25 50.56 -22.48
CA GLU A 818 -3.95 50.81 -23.89
C GLU A 818 -5.16 50.37 -24.74
N GLN A 819 -5.78 51.27 -25.42
CA GLN A 819 -6.75 50.95 -26.44
C GLN A 819 -6.01 50.65 -27.75
N ILE A 820 -5.91 49.34 -28.08
CA ILE A 820 -5.15 48.83 -29.23
C ILE A 820 -5.81 49.26 -30.54
N ASP A 821 -7.13 49.09 -30.61
CA ASP A 821 -7.96 49.56 -31.72
C ASP A 821 -9.40 49.84 -31.24
N GLU A 822 -10.36 50.07 -32.18
CA GLU A 822 -11.76 50.37 -31.82
C GLU A 822 -12.50 49.25 -31.11
N ASN A 823 -12.00 47.99 -31.19
CA ASN A 823 -12.62 46.79 -30.67
C ASN A 823 -11.82 46.11 -29.56
N THR A 824 -10.58 46.51 -29.30
CA THR A 824 -9.66 45.81 -28.43
C THR A 824 -8.99 46.74 -27.44
N VAL A 825 -8.92 46.32 -26.19
CA VAL A 825 -8.24 47.04 -25.10
C VAL A 825 -7.37 46.14 -24.32
N LYS A 826 -6.16 46.58 -23.95
CA LYS A 826 -5.26 45.93 -23.00
C LYS A 826 -5.24 46.71 -21.68
N ALA A 827 -5.43 46.06 -20.58
CA ALA A 827 -5.29 46.60 -19.24
C ALA A 827 -4.23 45.83 -18.47
N SER A 828 -3.13 46.50 -18.15
CA SER A 828 -2.02 45.91 -17.40
C SER A 828 -2.00 46.45 -15.98
N TYR A 829 -1.86 45.57 -15.01
CA TYR A 829 -1.84 45.87 -13.56
C TYR A 829 -0.53 45.44 -12.96
N THR A 830 0.09 46.33 -12.19
CA THR A 830 1.28 46.01 -11.41
C THR A 830 0.87 45.72 -9.99
N TYR A 831 1.15 44.51 -9.56
CA TYR A 831 0.98 44.07 -8.18
C TYR A 831 2.31 44.07 -7.45
N GLU A 832 2.30 44.47 -6.20
CA GLU A 832 3.42 44.35 -5.25
C GLU A 832 3.07 43.20 -4.34
N LEU A 833 3.88 42.16 -4.37
CA LEU A 833 3.73 41.00 -3.49
C LEU A 833 4.07 41.37 -2.04
N ALA A 834 3.44 40.73 -1.08
CA ALA A 834 3.69 40.95 0.35
C ALA A 834 4.93 40.18 0.81
N THR A 835 6.06 40.43 0.14
CA THR A 835 7.38 39.90 0.49
C THR A 835 8.28 41.00 1.01
N PRO A 836 9.39 40.72 1.73
CA PRO A 836 10.34 41.75 2.14
C PRO A 836 10.90 42.57 0.99
N GLN A 837 11.09 41.97 -0.19
CA GLN A 837 11.59 42.58 -1.40
C GLN A 837 10.54 43.41 -2.14
N ARG A 838 9.24 43.17 -1.85
CA ARG A 838 8.11 43.79 -2.54
C ARG A 838 8.15 43.57 -4.05
N THR A 839 8.44 42.34 -4.45
CA THR A 839 8.57 41.91 -5.84
C THR A 839 7.31 42.30 -6.62
N LYS A 840 7.49 42.76 -7.83
CA LYS A 840 6.40 43.25 -8.68
C LYS A 840 6.01 42.15 -9.66
N VAL A 841 4.73 41.86 -9.75
CA VAL A 841 4.12 40.95 -10.73
C VAL A 841 3.21 41.78 -11.64
N THR A 842 3.30 41.53 -12.94
CA THR A 842 2.41 42.17 -13.93
C THR A 842 1.30 41.20 -14.33
N VAL A 843 0.05 41.64 -14.26
CA VAL A 843 -1.12 40.91 -14.75
C VAL A 843 -1.81 41.75 -15.83
N SER A 844 -1.83 41.23 -17.05
CA SER A 844 -2.43 41.92 -18.21
C SER A 844 -3.66 41.19 -18.72
N TYR A 845 -4.70 41.92 -19.02
CA TYR A 845 -5.90 41.42 -19.67
C TYR A 845 -6.06 42.14 -21.03
N THR A 846 -6.05 41.39 -22.13
CA THR A 846 -6.37 41.91 -23.44
C THR A 846 -7.76 41.40 -23.82
N ALA A 847 -8.75 42.30 -23.87
CA ALA A 847 -10.13 41.94 -24.14
C ALA A 847 -10.63 42.59 -25.44
N ASP A 848 -11.42 41.86 -26.23
CA ASP A 848 -12.01 42.34 -27.48
C ASP A 848 -13.55 42.22 -27.48
N THR A 849 -14.21 42.83 -28.49
CA THR A 849 -15.66 42.85 -28.62
C THR A 849 -16.28 41.51 -28.97
N THR A 850 -15.48 40.44 -29.20
CA THR A 850 -16.02 39.07 -29.27
C THR A 850 -16.28 38.52 -27.87
N GLY A 851 -15.77 39.20 -26.84
CA GLY A 851 -15.80 38.80 -25.45
C GLY A 851 -14.69 37.83 -25.05
N ARG A 852 -13.72 37.63 -25.91
CA ARG A 852 -12.49 36.84 -25.56
C ARG A 852 -11.57 37.72 -24.74
N VAL A 853 -10.91 37.08 -23.76
CA VAL A 853 -9.91 37.71 -22.89
C VAL A 853 -8.63 36.90 -22.91
N ASN A 854 -7.52 37.48 -23.35
CA ASN A 854 -6.20 36.93 -23.09
C ASN A 854 -5.72 37.41 -21.71
N LEU A 855 -5.30 36.48 -20.88
CA LEU A 855 -4.70 36.71 -19.56
C LEU A 855 -3.23 36.37 -19.63
N HIS A 856 -2.39 37.38 -19.39
CA HIS A 856 -0.94 37.22 -19.30
C HIS A 856 -0.43 37.66 -17.94
N VAL A 857 0.34 36.78 -17.28
CA VAL A 857 0.93 37.02 -15.96
C VAL A 857 2.43 36.90 -16.08
N GLU A 858 3.17 37.84 -15.52
CA GLU A 858 4.63 37.88 -15.56
C GLU A 858 5.20 38.13 -14.16
N TYR A 859 6.02 37.23 -13.71
CA TYR A 859 6.93 37.35 -12.56
C TYR A 859 8.36 37.53 -13.13
N PRO A 860 9.05 38.60 -12.80
CA PRO A 860 10.32 38.92 -13.46
C PRO A 860 11.52 38.16 -12.93
N GLY A 861 11.35 37.36 -11.83
CA GLY A 861 12.47 36.88 -11.03
C GLY A 861 12.95 37.93 -10.03
N GLU A 862 13.26 37.50 -8.83
CA GLU A 862 13.82 38.38 -7.77
C GLU A 862 15.23 37.92 -7.40
N PRO A 863 16.27 38.71 -7.74
CA PRO A 863 17.63 38.33 -7.39
C PRO A 863 17.86 38.30 -5.88
N GLY A 864 18.50 37.27 -5.41
CA GLY A 864 18.84 37.09 -3.99
C GLY A 864 18.64 35.65 -3.52
N ASP A 865 18.95 35.43 -2.25
CA ASP A 865 18.75 34.15 -1.57
C ASP A 865 17.30 34.05 -1.07
N LEU A 866 16.38 33.71 -1.98
CA LEU A 866 14.97 33.54 -1.70
C LEU A 866 14.61 32.05 -1.70
N PRO A 867 13.70 31.61 -0.82
CA PRO A 867 13.16 30.26 -0.91
C PRO A 867 12.39 30.07 -2.21
N THR A 868 12.40 28.86 -2.73
CA THR A 868 11.67 28.48 -3.94
C THR A 868 10.15 28.66 -3.76
N ILE A 869 9.46 28.95 -4.86
CA ILE A 869 8.02 29.25 -4.86
C ILE A 869 7.22 27.92 -4.87
N PRO A 870 6.24 27.70 -3.97
CA PRO A 870 5.45 26.47 -3.98
C PRO A 870 4.54 26.31 -5.21
N ALA A 871 3.95 27.41 -5.67
CA ALA A 871 3.10 27.47 -6.87
C ALA A 871 3.04 28.90 -7.38
N PHE A 872 2.92 29.12 -8.69
CA PHE A 872 2.77 30.46 -9.26
C PHE A 872 1.72 30.51 -10.35
N GLY A 873 0.75 31.45 -10.20
CA GLY A 873 -0.29 31.68 -11.18
C GLY A 873 -1.42 32.57 -10.66
N ILE A 874 -2.64 32.27 -11.11
CA ILE A 874 -3.86 33.01 -10.75
C ILE A 874 -4.90 32.06 -10.14
N GLU A 875 -5.48 32.47 -9.02
CA GLU A 875 -6.61 31.81 -8.37
C GLU A 875 -7.91 32.59 -8.60
N TRP A 876 -8.95 31.89 -8.99
CA TRP A 876 -10.30 32.38 -9.21
C TRP A 876 -11.25 31.85 -8.14
N THR A 877 -12.14 32.71 -7.65
CA THR A 877 -13.29 32.28 -6.83
C THR A 877 -14.55 32.33 -7.71
N LEU A 878 -15.15 31.16 -7.92
CA LEU A 878 -16.28 30.96 -8.80
C LEU A 878 -17.55 30.61 -8.00
N PRO A 879 -18.76 30.87 -8.56
CA PRO A 879 -19.99 30.30 -8.04
C PRO A 879 -19.92 28.77 -7.97
N VAL A 880 -20.48 28.18 -6.89
CA VAL A 880 -20.39 26.75 -6.61
C VAL A 880 -20.97 25.81 -7.69
N GLN A 881 -21.90 26.32 -8.52
CA GLN A 881 -22.47 25.53 -9.60
C GLN A 881 -21.50 25.23 -10.75
N TYR A 882 -20.37 25.92 -10.84
CA TYR A 882 -19.33 25.65 -11.85
C TYR A 882 -18.37 24.60 -11.33
N SER A 883 -18.87 23.38 -11.12
CA SER A 883 -18.12 22.28 -10.54
C SER A 883 -17.67 21.21 -11.54
N ASN A 884 -18.24 21.20 -12.77
CA ASN A 884 -17.84 20.23 -13.77
C ASN A 884 -16.55 20.66 -14.44
N LEU A 885 -15.63 19.73 -14.60
CA LEU A 885 -14.33 19.93 -15.23
C LEU A 885 -14.18 18.95 -16.40
N ARG A 886 -13.86 19.49 -17.57
CA ARG A 886 -13.40 18.73 -18.73
C ARG A 886 -12.12 19.38 -19.25
N PHE A 887 -11.05 18.61 -19.37
CA PHE A 887 -9.75 19.16 -19.75
C PHE A 887 -8.97 18.24 -20.67
N PHE A 888 -8.09 18.84 -21.47
CA PHE A 888 -7.06 18.12 -22.23
C PHE A 888 -5.72 18.38 -21.58
N GLY A 889 -5.21 17.38 -20.87
CA GLY A 889 -4.01 17.42 -20.07
C GLY A 889 -3.62 16.03 -19.57
N ALA A 890 -2.66 15.96 -18.66
CA ALA A 890 -2.25 14.73 -18.02
C ALA A 890 -3.28 14.28 -16.96
N GLY A 891 -3.67 13.00 -17.00
CA GLY A 891 -4.70 12.45 -16.13
C GLY A 891 -4.95 10.94 -16.33
N PRO A 892 -6.07 10.39 -15.84
CA PRO A 892 -7.23 11.10 -15.23
C PRO A 892 -7.00 11.62 -13.82
N GLU A 893 -6.13 10.95 -13.02
CA GLU A 893 -5.84 11.36 -11.65
C GLU A 893 -4.89 12.57 -11.61
N GLU A 894 -4.74 13.20 -10.45
CA GLU A 894 -3.86 14.34 -10.25
C GLU A 894 -2.42 14.04 -10.62
N THR A 895 -1.73 15.05 -11.15
CA THR A 895 -0.33 14.97 -11.58
C THR A 895 0.47 16.16 -11.07
N TYR A 896 1.77 15.96 -10.87
CA TYR A 896 2.73 16.98 -10.43
C TYR A 896 4.04 16.80 -11.20
N GLN A 897 4.93 17.78 -11.15
CA GLN A 897 6.19 17.73 -11.91
C GLN A 897 7.04 16.48 -11.65
N ASP A 898 7.00 15.96 -10.42
CA ASP A 898 7.72 14.77 -9.98
C ASP A 898 6.85 13.50 -9.99
N ARG A 899 5.56 13.61 -10.42
CA ARG A 899 4.58 12.52 -10.53
C ARG A 899 3.75 12.70 -11.81
N LYS A 900 4.36 12.37 -12.96
CA LYS A 900 3.89 12.77 -14.29
C LYS A 900 3.60 11.61 -15.25
N HIS A 901 3.76 10.35 -14.84
CA HIS A 901 3.57 9.19 -15.71
C HIS A 901 2.10 8.85 -15.91
N ALA A 902 1.35 9.85 -16.38
CA ALA A 902 -0.07 9.81 -16.67
C ALA A 902 -0.32 10.00 -18.18
N LYS A 903 -1.50 9.65 -18.65
CA LYS A 903 -1.88 9.83 -20.05
C LYS A 903 -2.23 11.27 -20.36
N LEU A 904 -1.75 11.77 -21.49
CA LEU A 904 -2.25 12.96 -22.11
C LEU A 904 -3.55 12.64 -22.88
N GLY A 905 -4.66 13.23 -22.47
CA GLY A 905 -5.98 12.93 -23.07
C GLY A 905 -7.04 13.94 -22.66
N VAL A 906 -8.26 13.77 -23.17
CA VAL A 906 -9.41 14.53 -22.69
C VAL A 906 -10.10 13.77 -21.58
N TRP A 907 -10.18 14.41 -20.42
CA TRP A 907 -10.75 13.86 -19.19
C TRP A 907 -11.98 14.65 -18.77
N SER A 908 -12.89 13.98 -18.07
CA SER A 908 -14.08 14.62 -17.52
C SER A 908 -14.30 14.15 -16.09
N THR A 909 -14.39 15.11 -15.19
CA THR A 909 -14.61 14.89 -13.75
C THR A 909 -15.46 16.02 -13.19
N ASP A 910 -15.60 16.09 -11.89
CA ASP A 910 -16.12 17.25 -11.16
C ASP A 910 -15.24 17.54 -9.94
N ALA A 911 -15.26 18.78 -9.48
CA ALA A 911 -14.41 19.25 -8.39
C ALA A 911 -14.50 18.43 -7.09
N PHE A 912 -15.63 17.74 -6.86
CA PHE A 912 -15.80 16.93 -5.66
C PHE A 912 -15.18 15.55 -5.78
N LYS A 913 -15.18 14.98 -6.99
CA LYS A 913 -14.53 13.70 -7.29
C LYS A 913 -13.03 13.84 -7.49
N ASP A 914 -12.62 15.02 -7.99
CA ASP A 914 -11.22 15.36 -8.22
C ASP A 914 -10.48 15.73 -6.93
N HIS A 915 -11.24 15.94 -5.87
CA HIS A 915 -10.70 16.15 -4.52
C HIS A 915 -10.36 14.82 -3.87
N ALA A 916 -9.07 14.50 -3.77
CA ALA A 916 -8.62 13.32 -3.05
C ALA A 916 -8.76 13.53 -1.53
N PRO A 917 -9.48 12.65 -0.81
CA PRO A 917 -9.74 12.82 0.61
C PRO A 917 -8.59 12.25 1.45
N TYR A 918 -7.38 12.79 1.28
CA TYR A 918 -6.25 12.46 2.15
C TYR A 918 -6.63 12.65 3.62
N LEU A 919 -6.12 11.82 4.52
CA LEU A 919 -6.52 11.81 5.95
C LEU A 919 -6.41 13.20 6.58
N MET A 920 -5.26 13.84 6.42
CA MET A 920 -5.08 15.25 6.72
C MET A 920 -5.26 16.06 5.44
N PRO A 921 -6.21 17.03 5.39
CA PRO A 921 -6.41 17.85 4.21
C PRO A 921 -5.13 18.56 3.78
N GLN A 922 -4.81 18.48 2.50
CA GLN A 922 -3.58 18.99 1.92
C GLN A 922 -3.76 19.31 0.43
N GLU A 923 -2.71 19.70 -0.28
CA GLU A 923 -2.76 19.95 -1.72
C GLU A 923 -3.30 18.72 -2.47
N THR A 924 -4.21 18.95 -3.41
CA THR A 924 -4.83 17.89 -4.22
C THR A 924 -5.44 18.42 -5.52
N GLY A 925 -5.67 17.54 -6.48
CA GLY A 925 -6.42 17.78 -7.71
C GLY A 925 -5.69 18.66 -8.73
N ASN A 926 -4.35 18.73 -8.70
CA ASN A 926 -3.58 19.40 -9.74
C ASN A 926 -3.46 18.52 -10.99
N HIS A 927 -3.56 19.13 -12.16
CA HIS A 927 -3.32 18.50 -13.46
C HIS A 927 -2.27 19.29 -14.23
N GLU A 928 -1.23 18.61 -14.63
CA GLU A 928 -0.14 19.14 -15.44
C GLU A 928 -0.44 19.03 -16.95
N ASP A 929 0.34 19.71 -17.73
CA ASP A 929 0.32 19.58 -19.20
C ASP A 929 -1.04 19.95 -19.83
N VAL A 930 -1.77 20.90 -19.23
CA VAL A 930 -3.11 21.27 -19.70
C VAL A 930 -3.03 22.21 -20.91
N ARG A 931 -3.70 21.82 -21.99
CA ARG A 931 -3.84 22.62 -23.22
C ARG A 931 -5.09 23.47 -23.20
N TRP A 932 -6.16 22.91 -22.67
CA TRP A 932 -7.41 23.61 -22.45
C TRP A 932 -8.24 22.92 -21.36
N ALA A 933 -9.11 23.70 -20.73
CA ALA A 933 -10.08 23.22 -19.76
C ALA A 933 -11.43 23.95 -19.93
N GLU A 934 -12.51 23.23 -19.67
CA GLU A 934 -13.88 23.75 -19.62
C GLU A 934 -14.41 23.54 -18.20
N ILE A 935 -14.74 24.63 -17.53
CA ILE A 935 -15.32 24.67 -16.21
C ILE A 935 -16.78 25.09 -16.36
N THR A 936 -17.73 24.18 -16.08
CA THR A 936 -19.13 24.40 -16.46
C THR A 936 -20.10 24.06 -15.32
N ASP A 937 -21.33 24.66 -15.47
CA ASP A 937 -22.50 24.21 -14.71
C ASP A 937 -23.13 22.95 -15.35
N GLU A 938 -24.16 22.38 -14.71
CA GLU A 938 -24.91 21.22 -15.22
C GLU A 938 -25.54 21.44 -16.63
N LYS A 939 -25.64 22.69 -17.11
CA LYS A 939 -26.19 23.02 -18.40
C LYS A 939 -25.14 23.28 -19.48
N GLY A 940 -23.87 23.12 -19.10
CA GLY A 940 -22.76 23.36 -20.00
C GLY A 940 -22.40 24.83 -20.20
N HIS A 941 -22.90 25.75 -19.35
CA HIS A 941 -22.46 27.14 -19.37
C HIS A 941 -21.25 27.30 -18.44
N GLY A 942 -20.28 28.07 -18.86
CA GLY A 942 -19.10 28.28 -18.02
C GLY A 942 -17.96 29.00 -18.74
N LEU A 943 -16.76 28.64 -18.36
CA LEU A 943 -15.49 29.17 -18.86
C LEU A 943 -14.70 28.09 -19.57
N ARG A 944 -14.21 28.41 -20.77
CA ARG A 944 -13.12 27.67 -21.40
C ARG A 944 -11.83 28.46 -21.22
N ILE A 945 -10.79 27.78 -20.77
CA ILE A 945 -9.41 28.28 -20.69
C ILE A 945 -8.61 27.49 -21.70
N SER A 946 -7.79 28.17 -22.49
CA SER A 946 -6.86 27.48 -23.42
C SER A 946 -5.48 28.12 -23.32
N ARG A 947 -4.42 27.38 -23.50
CA ARG A 947 -3.09 27.97 -23.67
C ARG A 947 -3.13 28.94 -24.86
N ALA A 948 -2.50 30.09 -24.72
CA ALA A 948 -2.39 31.04 -25.82
C ALA A 948 -1.52 30.45 -26.96
N GLU A 949 -1.66 31.01 -28.16
CA GLU A 949 -0.88 30.55 -29.32
C GLU A 949 0.63 30.71 -29.05
N GLY A 950 1.37 29.62 -29.10
CA GLY A 950 2.83 29.59 -28.84
C GLY A 950 3.23 29.59 -27.38
N ALA A 951 2.26 29.60 -26.44
CA ALA A 951 2.54 29.43 -25.03
C ALA A 951 2.73 27.94 -24.65
N GLU A 952 3.44 27.70 -23.54
CA GLU A 952 3.57 26.38 -22.95
C GLU A 952 2.22 25.93 -22.35
N PRO A 953 1.99 24.62 -22.18
CA PRO A 953 0.89 24.11 -21.37
C PRO A 953 0.94 24.67 -19.95
N PHE A 954 -0.18 24.68 -19.25
CA PHE A 954 -0.28 25.18 -17.89
C PHE A 954 -0.70 24.06 -16.93
N ALA A 955 -0.50 24.29 -15.63
CA ALA A 955 -1.05 23.44 -14.60
C ALA A 955 -2.36 24.05 -14.06
N MET A 956 -3.28 23.20 -13.59
CA MET A 956 -4.54 23.69 -13.02
C MET A 956 -5.13 22.75 -11.97
N SER A 957 -5.94 23.34 -11.08
CA SER A 957 -6.85 22.57 -10.23
C SER A 957 -8.21 23.27 -10.11
N LEU A 958 -9.29 22.48 -9.99
CA LEU A 958 -10.63 22.97 -9.66
C LEU A 958 -11.10 22.29 -8.39
N GLN A 959 -11.13 23.02 -7.26
CA GLN A 959 -11.39 22.44 -5.95
C GLN A 959 -12.55 23.13 -5.24
N PRO A 960 -13.32 22.41 -4.38
CA PRO A 960 -14.36 23.02 -3.55
C PRO A 960 -13.78 23.82 -2.38
N TYR A 961 -12.47 23.73 -2.14
CA TYR A 961 -11.74 24.36 -1.04
C TYR A 961 -10.55 25.15 -1.57
N SER A 962 -10.24 26.28 -0.92
CA SER A 962 -9.00 27.00 -1.19
C SER A 962 -7.82 26.33 -0.49
N SER A 963 -6.60 26.60 -0.96
CA SER A 963 -5.37 26.12 -0.30
C SER A 963 -5.32 26.49 1.20
N PHE A 964 -5.90 27.63 1.59
CA PHE A 964 -5.96 28.05 2.99
C PHE A 964 -6.97 27.24 3.83
N MET A 965 -8.10 26.83 3.24
CA MET A 965 -9.06 25.96 3.92
C MET A 965 -8.49 24.57 4.16
N LEU A 966 -7.76 24.05 3.19
CA LEU A 966 -7.05 22.76 3.30
C LEU A 966 -5.96 22.84 4.37
N GLU A 967 -5.17 23.91 4.38
CA GLU A 967 -4.06 24.11 5.33
C GLU A 967 -4.52 24.24 6.79
N GLU A 968 -5.71 24.83 7.03
CA GLU A 968 -6.24 25.04 8.37
C GLU A 968 -6.96 23.80 8.95
N ALA A 969 -7.40 22.86 8.11
CA ALA A 969 -8.15 21.68 8.54
C ALA A 969 -7.21 20.52 8.91
N GLN A 970 -7.57 19.82 10.00
CA GLN A 970 -6.88 18.61 10.42
C GLN A 970 -7.60 17.35 9.91
N HIS A 971 -8.90 17.45 9.62
CA HIS A 971 -9.73 16.33 9.14
C HIS A 971 -10.66 16.79 8.02
N GLN A 972 -11.06 15.83 7.17
CA GLN A 972 -11.95 16.10 6.03
C GLN A 972 -13.32 16.67 6.44
N ASP A 973 -13.84 16.28 7.60
CA ASP A 973 -15.13 16.77 8.10
C ASP A 973 -15.05 18.15 8.78
N GLU A 974 -13.87 18.70 9.00
CA GLU A 974 -13.65 20.09 9.42
C GLU A 974 -13.75 21.06 8.24
N LEU A 975 -13.63 20.57 7.01
CA LEU A 975 -13.79 21.41 5.84
C LEU A 975 -15.24 21.93 5.73
N PRO A 976 -15.43 23.21 5.45
CA PRO A 976 -16.77 23.80 5.45
C PRO A 976 -17.59 23.27 4.29
N ALA A 977 -18.92 23.27 4.40
CA ALA A 977 -19.78 22.98 3.27
C ALA A 977 -19.47 23.93 2.09
N PRO A 978 -19.14 23.40 0.89
CA PRO A 978 -18.71 24.20 -0.24
C PRO A 978 -19.73 25.26 -0.67
N LYS A 979 -19.29 26.50 -0.80
CA LYS A 979 -20.09 27.64 -1.25
C LYS A 979 -19.54 28.30 -2.50
N HIS A 980 -18.30 27.95 -2.84
CA HIS A 980 -17.55 28.47 -3.98
C HIS A 980 -16.77 27.32 -4.58
N MET A 981 -16.33 27.52 -5.83
CA MET A 981 -15.25 26.74 -6.43
C MET A 981 -14.00 27.61 -6.50
N PHE A 982 -12.87 27.01 -6.31
CA PHE A 982 -11.55 27.63 -6.44
C PHE A 982 -10.85 27.02 -7.64
N LEU A 983 -10.66 27.84 -8.66
CA LEU A 983 -9.95 27.47 -9.88
C LEU A 983 -8.57 28.09 -9.83
N ARG A 984 -7.55 27.25 -9.84
CA ARG A 984 -6.15 27.68 -9.96
C ARG A 984 -5.68 27.42 -11.37
N VAL A 985 -5.12 28.43 -12.02
CA VAL A 985 -4.44 28.33 -13.33
C VAL A 985 -3.01 28.76 -13.09
N LEU A 986 -2.10 27.81 -13.19
CA LEU A 986 -0.72 27.97 -12.75
C LEU A 986 0.24 27.89 -13.93
N ALA A 987 1.26 28.72 -13.91
CA ALA A 987 2.42 28.54 -14.78
C ALA A 987 3.19 27.29 -14.37
N GLU A 988 3.41 27.13 -13.06
CA GLU A 988 4.15 26.03 -12.48
C GLU A 988 3.66 25.72 -11.06
N GLN A 989 3.80 24.46 -10.65
CA GLN A 989 3.63 23.98 -9.28
C GLN A 989 4.80 23.08 -8.90
N MET A 990 5.35 23.28 -7.70
CA MET A 990 6.44 22.45 -7.17
C MET A 990 6.01 20.99 -7.04
N GLY A 991 6.95 20.05 -7.18
CA GLY A 991 6.76 18.63 -6.91
C GLY A 991 6.24 18.35 -5.49
N VAL A 992 5.72 17.14 -5.25
CA VAL A 992 5.14 16.73 -3.96
C VAL A 992 6.12 15.96 -3.07
N GLY A 993 7.25 15.45 -3.62
CA GLY A 993 8.21 14.62 -2.91
C GLY A 993 7.76 13.18 -2.71
N GLY A 994 8.56 12.37 -2.07
CA GLY A 994 8.20 10.97 -1.88
C GLY A 994 9.28 10.05 -1.30
N ASP A 995 10.51 10.53 -1.06
CA ASP A 995 11.56 9.67 -0.48
C ASP A 995 11.20 9.26 0.95
N ASP A 996 10.89 10.22 1.80
CA ASP A 996 10.31 10.04 3.14
C ASP A 996 9.37 11.22 3.48
N SER A 997 8.67 11.15 4.61
CA SER A 997 7.74 12.21 5.06
C SER A 997 8.18 12.90 6.35
N TRP A 998 9.45 12.78 6.74
CA TRP A 998 9.95 13.39 7.99
C TRP A 998 11.17 14.30 7.82
N MET A 999 11.96 14.16 6.74
CA MET A 999 13.14 15.01 6.51
C MET A 999 13.43 15.30 5.04
N SER A 1000 13.09 14.40 4.11
CA SER A 1000 13.49 14.53 2.70
C SER A 1000 12.72 15.64 1.99
N PRO A 1001 13.39 16.67 1.48
CA PRO A 1001 12.74 17.73 0.71
C PRO A 1001 12.37 17.22 -0.69
N VAL A 1002 11.43 17.91 -1.33
CA VAL A 1002 11.25 17.80 -2.79
C VAL A 1002 12.59 18.00 -3.49
N HIS A 1003 12.90 17.19 -4.50
CA HIS A 1003 14.18 17.27 -5.22
C HIS A 1003 14.33 18.60 -5.95
N PRO A 1004 15.55 19.18 -5.99
CA PRO A 1004 15.79 20.51 -6.53
C PRO A 1004 15.32 20.76 -7.96
N GLN A 1005 15.30 19.72 -8.81
CA GLN A 1005 14.84 19.84 -10.20
C GLN A 1005 13.32 20.06 -10.33
N TYR A 1006 12.56 19.81 -9.27
CA TYR A 1006 11.11 20.01 -9.19
C TYR A 1006 10.71 21.24 -8.37
N HIS A 1007 11.70 22.09 -8.03
CA HIS A 1007 11.47 23.40 -7.41
C HIS A 1007 11.18 24.47 -8.44
N ILE A 1008 10.48 25.52 -8.04
CA ILE A 1008 10.29 26.74 -8.81
C ILE A 1008 11.27 27.80 -8.29
N PRO A 1009 12.37 28.11 -9.00
CA PRO A 1009 13.36 29.10 -8.56
C PRO A 1009 12.75 30.51 -8.50
N ALA A 1010 12.90 31.18 -7.37
CA ALA A 1010 12.35 32.53 -7.20
C ALA A 1010 13.14 33.62 -7.92
N ASP A 1011 14.37 33.35 -8.36
CA ASP A 1011 15.25 34.27 -9.09
C ASP A 1011 15.09 34.20 -10.62
N GLN A 1012 14.21 33.28 -11.10
CA GLN A 1012 13.96 33.12 -12.54
C GLN A 1012 12.63 33.78 -12.94
N PRO A 1013 12.52 34.30 -14.18
CA PRO A 1013 11.27 34.79 -14.66
C PRO A 1013 10.28 33.65 -14.91
N ILE A 1014 9.01 33.87 -14.57
CA ILE A 1014 7.91 32.92 -14.78
C ILE A 1014 6.79 33.65 -15.50
N SER A 1015 6.20 33.03 -16.52
CA SER A 1015 5.06 33.58 -17.24
C SER A 1015 3.94 32.57 -17.44
N LEU A 1016 2.70 33.06 -17.39
CA LEU A 1016 1.49 32.33 -17.73
C LEU A 1016 0.77 33.09 -18.83
N ASP A 1017 0.38 32.42 -19.91
CA ASP A 1017 -0.36 33.05 -21.03
C ASP A 1017 -1.51 32.14 -21.47
N VAL A 1018 -2.74 32.55 -21.19
CA VAL A 1018 -3.94 31.79 -21.47
C VAL A 1018 -5.04 32.65 -22.06
N ASP A 1019 -5.85 32.06 -22.93
CA ASP A 1019 -7.06 32.64 -23.50
C ASP A 1019 -8.29 32.16 -22.73
N LEU A 1020 -9.18 33.09 -22.41
CA LEU A 1020 -10.44 32.89 -21.70
C LEU A 1020 -11.59 33.11 -22.63
N ASP A 1021 -12.55 32.21 -22.69
CA ASP A 1021 -13.80 32.38 -23.47
C ASP A 1021 -14.99 31.81 -22.68
N LEU A 1022 -16.07 32.58 -22.56
CA LEU A 1022 -17.31 32.12 -21.93
C LEU A 1022 -18.14 31.28 -22.92
N ILE A 1023 -18.56 30.12 -22.47
CA ILE A 1023 -19.33 29.13 -23.24
C ILE A 1023 -20.72 28.91 -22.68
#